data_9e954b62f90b4db8334ef44d194f8fbe
#
_entry.id   9e954b62f90b4db8334ef44d194f8fbe
#
_cell.length_a   1.000
_cell.length_b   1.000
_cell.length_c   1.000
_cell.angle_alpha   90.00
_cell.angle_beta   90.00
_cell.angle_gamma   90.00
#
_symmetry.space_group_name_H-M   'P 1'
#
loop_
_entity.id
_entity.type
_entity.pdbx_description
1 polymer ?
#
loop_
_entity_poly.entity_id
_entity_poly.type
_entity_poly.pdbx_seq_one_letter_code
_entity_poly.pdbx_strand_id
1 'polypeptide(L)'
;MFFQKKITAPLNSRRQADTPKNARLIREAWWLVLVALGLYLAAILYSYHPSDPSWSHSGSDSTVVHNAGGTVGAWMSDMLLYLFGFSAWWLVVFAFYSMWLVYLRLEAEAVSQRPLLLFNIVGFGLLLAASASLEAGHIVALPTDLPSVPGGMLGSVMDEVLRTMFGFAGSTLVLLVLFAIGFSLFTGWSWVLIAERIGDALIFTYHYAIDTWQDRQDRRAGKQAEQKRTEFVESERKRVEDRPPVQIEKPALEIPKSDRVEKERQTALFSTLPDSSLPPLHLLEEPKGEIELQSAETLDFTSRLIERKLMDFGIEVKVITALPGPVITRFELEPAAGVKGSQVANLSRDLARALSVVSVRVVETIPGKSYMGLEIPNPKRQIVYLSEILGSKVYADVHSPLAIALGKDISGKPVVADLAKMPHVLVAGTTGSGKSVAINAMILSLLYKAEPDKVRLILVDPKMLELSVYEGIPHLLAPVVTDMRQAANALNWCVAEMERRYKLMSTFGVRNLAGFNQKQREALKDGKPLTNPFTLTPESPEPLAELPLIVVVIDELADLMMVVGKKVEELIARLAQKARASGIHLVLATQRPSVDVITGLIKANIPTRVAFQVSSKIDSRTILDQMGAETLLGQGDMLYQPPGTSDPQRIHGAFVADQEVHRVVEHLKSLGEPNYIEGILTNATEESGEAGGVEGAGETDPLYDEAVAIVLKTRRASISAVQRHLRIGYNRAARLIEEMERAGLVSAMQSNGNREVLAPNNE
;
A
#
# COMPACT_ATOMS: atom_id res chain seq x y z
N MET A 1 -22.97 -11.13 10.45
CA MET A 1 -23.20 -9.68 10.57
C MET A 1 -22.67 -9.06 9.29
N PHE A 2 -23.58 -8.69 8.38
CA PHE A 2 -23.28 -8.27 7.00
C PHE A 2 -22.78 -6.83 6.99
N PHE A 3 -21.57 -6.59 6.48
CA PHE A 3 -21.07 -5.25 6.16
C PHE A 3 -21.33 -4.93 4.70
N GLN A 4 -22.26 -4.01 4.46
CA GLN A 4 -22.45 -3.33 3.20
C GLN A 4 -21.27 -2.38 2.94
N LYS A 5 -20.52 -2.62 1.87
CA LYS A 5 -19.58 -1.67 1.29
C LYS A 5 -20.38 -0.64 0.47
N LYS A 6 -20.59 0.56 0.99
CA LYS A 6 -21.05 1.72 0.21
C LYS A 6 -19.90 2.17 -0.69
N ILE A 7 -20.08 2.00 -1.99
CA ILE A 7 -19.27 2.66 -3.02
C ILE A 7 -19.97 3.99 -3.31
N THR A 8 -19.37 5.09 -2.90
CA THR A 8 -19.77 6.43 -3.32
C THR A 8 -19.13 6.74 -4.67
N ALA A 9 -19.94 6.77 -5.72
CA ALA A 9 -19.56 7.29 -7.03
C ALA A 9 -19.89 8.80 -7.12
N PRO A 10 -19.16 9.60 -7.92
CA PRO A 10 -19.30 11.05 -7.97
C PRO A 10 -20.59 11.47 -8.67
N LEU A 11 -21.21 12.50 -8.12
CA LEU A 11 -22.35 13.22 -8.67
C LEU A 11 -22.00 13.85 -10.03
N ASN A 12 -22.46 13.22 -11.10
CA ASN A 12 -22.61 13.91 -12.38
C ASN A 12 -24.10 14.04 -12.67
N SER A 13 -24.56 15.27 -12.67
CA SER A 13 -25.91 15.69 -13.03
C SER A 13 -26.22 15.29 -14.47
N ARG A 14 -26.87 14.12 -14.66
CA ARG A 14 -27.61 13.81 -15.88
C ARG A 14 -29.09 13.73 -15.53
N ARG A 15 -29.88 14.53 -16.27
CA ARG A 15 -31.32 14.62 -16.24
C ARG A 15 -31.95 13.24 -16.01
N GLN A 16 -32.64 13.08 -14.90
CA GLN A 16 -33.64 12.02 -14.71
C GLN A 16 -34.66 12.11 -15.81
N ALA A 17 -34.67 11.13 -16.71
CA ALA A 17 -35.82 10.87 -17.56
C ALA A 17 -36.86 10.23 -16.66
N ASP A 18 -37.94 10.95 -16.35
CA ASP A 18 -39.11 10.43 -15.66
C ASP A 18 -39.61 9.18 -16.37
N THR A 19 -39.35 8.00 -15.81
CA THR A 19 -40.05 6.78 -16.23
C THR A 19 -41.53 6.98 -15.92
N PRO A 20 -42.41 6.79 -16.88
CA PRO A 20 -43.84 7.04 -16.68
C PRO A 20 -44.33 6.18 -15.52
N LYS A 21 -44.97 6.78 -14.51
CA LYS A 21 -45.53 6.11 -13.32
C LYS A 21 -46.27 4.80 -13.64
N ASN A 22 -46.89 4.74 -14.83
CA ASN A 22 -47.58 3.57 -15.35
C ASN A 22 -46.68 2.34 -15.60
N ALA A 23 -45.41 2.54 -15.98
CA ALA A 23 -44.49 1.42 -16.22
C ALA A 23 -44.04 0.76 -14.91
N ARG A 24 -44.00 1.50 -13.82
CA ARG A 24 -43.67 0.96 -12.48
C ARG A 24 -44.87 0.16 -11.94
N LEU A 25 -46.08 0.71 -12.05
CA LEU A 25 -47.30 0.02 -11.62
C LEU A 25 -47.54 -1.29 -12.40
N ILE A 26 -47.30 -1.31 -13.70
CA ILE A 26 -47.39 -2.52 -14.51
C ILE A 26 -46.40 -3.59 -14.05
N ARG A 27 -45.16 -3.21 -13.69
CA ARG A 27 -44.15 -4.15 -13.18
C ARG A 27 -44.50 -4.68 -11.78
N GLU A 28 -45.01 -3.84 -10.91
CA GLU A 28 -45.52 -4.25 -9.59
C GLU A 28 -46.71 -5.20 -9.72
N ALA A 29 -47.61 -4.95 -10.67
CA ALA A 29 -48.72 -5.86 -10.99
C ALA A 29 -48.22 -7.22 -11.48
N TRP A 30 -47.26 -7.26 -12.41
CA TRP A 30 -46.65 -8.51 -12.85
C TRP A 30 -45.93 -9.27 -11.73
N TRP A 31 -45.28 -8.57 -10.81
CA TRP A 31 -44.65 -9.19 -9.64
C TRP A 31 -45.69 -9.87 -8.76
N LEU A 32 -46.81 -9.21 -8.46
CA LEU A 32 -47.93 -9.80 -7.69
C LEU A 32 -48.53 -11.03 -8.38
N VAL A 33 -48.69 -10.97 -9.70
CA VAL A 33 -49.19 -12.11 -10.49
C VAL A 33 -48.24 -13.31 -10.41
N LEU A 34 -46.92 -13.09 -10.49
CA LEU A 34 -45.94 -14.16 -10.36
C LEU A 34 -45.90 -14.77 -8.95
N VAL A 35 -46.06 -13.94 -7.90
CA VAL A 35 -46.20 -14.41 -6.52
C VAL A 35 -47.45 -15.31 -6.38
N ALA A 36 -48.60 -14.84 -6.84
CA ALA A 36 -49.84 -15.56 -6.79
C ALA A 36 -49.76 -16.86 -7.58
N LEU A 37 -49.16 -16.85 -8.76
CA LEU A 37 -48.94 -18.03 -9.60
C LEU A 37 -48.00 -19.04 -8.91
N GLY A 38 -46.89 -18.59 -8.36
CA GLY A 38 -45.95 -19.48 -7.64
C GLY A 38 -46.60 -20.14 -6.41
N LEU A 39 -47.33 -19.38 -5.62
CA LEU A 39 -48.07 -19.91 -4.45
C LEU A 39 -49.16 -20.86 -4.89
N TYR A 40 -49.89 -20.54 -5.96
CA TYR A 40 -50.95 -21.40 -6.49
C TYR A 40 -50.39 -22.74 -7.01
N LEU A 41 -49.32 -22.68 -7.83
CA LEU A 41 -48.62 -23.88 -8.32
C LEU A 41 -48.08 -24.73 -7.15
N ALA A 42 -47.49 -24.13 -6.15
CA ALA A 42 -47.01 -24.84 -4.97
C ALA A 42 -48.17 -25.51 -4.22
N ALA A 43 -49.28 -24.81 -4.05
CA ALA A 43 -50.47 -25.32 -3.33
C ALA A 43 -51.12 -26.50 -4.09
N ILE A 44 -51.27 -26.42 -5.40
CA ILE A 44 -51.93 -27.50 -6.18
C ILE A 44 -51.03 -28.73 -6.29
N LEU A 45 -49.71 -28.57 -6.45
CA LEU A 45 -48.77 -29.70 -6.49
C LEU A 45 -48.62 -30.37 -5.10
N TYR A 46 -48.64 -29.62 -4.00
CA TYR A 46 -48.56 -30.14 -2.65
C TYR A 46 -49.81 -30.90 -2.24
N SER A 47 -50.98 -30.42 -2.67
CA SER A 47 -52.30 -31.02 -2.32
C SER A 47 -52.80 -32.00 -3.38
N TYR A 48 -51.93 -32.47 -4.29
CA TYR A 48 -52.27 -33.48 -5.27
C TYR A 48 -52.78 -34.78 -4.57
N HIS A 49 -53.91 -35.30 -5.04
CA HIS A 49 -54.44 -36.54 -4.55
C HIS A 49 -54.95 -37.40 -5.71
N PRO A 50 -54.58 -38.72 -5.79
CA PRO A 50 -54.88 -39.55 -6.94
C PRO A 50 -56.37 -39.86 -7.12
N SER A 51 -57.23 -39.65 -6.12
CA SER A 51 -58.65 -39.86 -6.19
C SER A 51 -59.45 -38.72 -6.81
N ASP A 52 -58.83 -37.55 -7.00
CA ASP A 52 -59.51 -36.39 -7.51
C ASP A 52 -59.77 -36.54 -9.06
N PRO A 53 -60.94 -36.07 -9.54
CA PRO A 53 -61.20 -36.07 -10.96
C PRO A 53 -60.18 -35.19 -11.70
N SER A 54 -59.43 -35.79 -12.61
CA SER A 54 -58.25 -35.17 -13.19
C SER A 54 -58.13 -35.49 -14.70
N TRP A 55 -57.02 -35.03 -15.32
CA TRP A 55 -56.78 -35.25 -16.74
C TRP A 55 -56.51 -36.72 -17.09
N SER A 56 -55.83 -37.46 -16.22
CA SER A 56 -55.41 -38.83 -16.47
C SER A 56 -56.45 -39.84 -15.96
N HIS A 57 -57.38 -39.46 -15.11
CA HIS A 57 -58.36 -40.31 -14.46
C HIS A 57 -59.77 -39.68 -14.48
N SER A 58 -60.77 -40.42 -14.91
CA SER A 58 -62.16 -40.08 -14.63
C SER A 58 -62.48 -40.49 -13.21
N GLY A 59 -62.63 -39.50 -12.30
CA GLY A 59 -62.85 -39.74 -10.88
C GLY A 59 -63.99 -40.73 -10.60
N SER A 60 -63.76 -41.68 -9.71
CA SER A 60 -64.77 -42.48 -9.12
C SER A 60 -65.68 -41.59 -8.27
N ASP A 61 -67.00 -41.75 -8.33
CA ASP A 61 -68.16 -41.09 -7.71
C ASP A 61 -68.01 -40.27 -6.41
N SER A 62 -66.88 -39.73 -6.09
CA SER A 62 -66.67 -38.88 -4.92
C SER A 62 -66.87 -37.39 -5.23
N THR A 63 -67.86 -36.79 -4.63
CA THR A 63 -68.24 -35.37 -4.80
C THR A 63 -67.26 -34.39 -4.12
N VAL A 64 -66.19 -34.86 -3.50
CA VAL A 64 -65.25 -34.04 -2.74
C VAL A 64 -63.90 -34.03 -3.41
N VAL A 65 -63.45 -32.84 -3.88
CA VAL A 65 -62.12 -32.61 -4.44
C VAL A 65 -61.18 -32.24 -3.29
N HIS A 66 -60.10 -32.99 -3.13
CA HIS A 66 -59.11 -32.82 -2.04
C HIS A 66 -58.07 -31.74 -2.42
N ASN A 67 -57.86 -31.46 -3.70
CA ASN A 67 -56.86 -30.47 -4.14
C ASN A 67 -57.22 -29.06 -3.68
N ALA A 68 -56.26 -28.32 -3.12
CA ALA A 68 -56.44 -26.97 -2.61
C ALA A 68 -56.87 -25.96 -3.72
N GLY A 69 -56.57 -26.25 -4.99
CA GLY A 69 -57.00 -25.46 -6.14
C GLY A 69 -58.33 -25.86 -6.73
N GLY A 70 -59.09 -26.75 -6.05
CA GLY A 70 -60.38 -27.27 -6.52
C GLY A 70 -60.20 -28.14 -7.79
N THR A 71 -61.26 -28.28 -8.59
CA THR A 71 -61.25 -29.12 -9.81
C THR A 71 -60.21 -28.67 -10.85
N VAL A 72 -60.00 -27.36 -10.99
CA VAL A 72 -58.98 -26.79 -11.90
C VAL A 72 -57.57 -27.11 -11.38
N GLY A 73 -57.35 -27.00 -10.05
CA GLY A 73 -56.07 -27.36 -9.44
C GLY A 73 -55.76 -28.84 -9.56
N ALA A 74 -56.75 -29.72 -9.31
CA ALA A 74 -56.60 -31.16 -9.50
C ALA A 74 -56.23 -31.53 -10.93
N TRP A 75 -56.88 -30.93 -11.92
CA TRP A 75 -56.62 -31.16 -13.34
C TRP A 75 -55.21 -30.66 -13.73
N MET A 76 -54.83 -29.47 -13.29
CA MET A 76 -53.51 -28.89 -13.59
C MET A 76 -52.37 -29.67 -12.87
N SER A 77 -52.51 -29.99 -11.62
CA SER A 77 -51.47 -30.74 -10.88
C SER A 77 -51.25 -32.11 -11.48
N ASP A 78 -52.37 -32.84 -11.85
CA ASP A 78 -52.28 -34.12 -12.50
C ASP A 78 -51.55 -34.02 -13.84
N MET A 79 -51.95 -33.09 -14.71
CA MET A 79 -51.31 -32.86 -16.02
C MET A 79 -49.79 -32.55 -15.84
N LEU A 80 -49.41 -31.70 -14.90
CA LEU A 80 -48.01 -31.34 -14.70
C LEU A 80 -47.19 -32.53 -14.14
N LEU A 81 -47.75 -33.28 -13.21
CA LEU A 81 -47.10 -34.48 -12.63
C LEU A 81 -47.07 -35.63 -13.68
N TYR A 82 -48.07 -35.75 -14.52
CA TYR A 82 -48.06 -36.72 -15.62
C TYR A 82 -47.02 -36.47 -16.66
N LEU A 83 -46.82 -35.17 -17.01
CA LEU A 83 -45.81 -34.75 -18.02
C LEU A 83 -44.39 -34.75 -17.50
N PHE A 84 -44.16 -34.26 -16.28
CA PHE A 84 -42.81 -33.93 -15.77
C PHE A 84 -42.44 -34.73 -14.49
N GLY A 85 -43.35 -35.53 -13.95
CA GLY A 85 -43.10 -36.21 -12.69
C GLY A 85 -42.89 -35.24 -11.52
N PHE A 86 -42.11 -35.65 -10.57
CA PHE A 86 -41.70 -34.77 -9.43
C PHE A 86 -40.94 -33.53 -9.90
N SER A 87 -40.27 -33.56 -11.05
CA SER A 87 -39.59 -32.44 -11.66
C SER A 87 -40.52 -31.26 -12.00
N ALA A 88 -41.85 -31.45 -11.99
CA ALA A 88 -42.83 -30.35 -12.05
C ALA A 88 -42.63 -29.27 -10.99
N TRP A 89 -42.05 -29.60 -9.85
CA TRP A 89 -41.68 -28.61 -8.80
C TRP A 89 -40.70 -27.54 -9.26
N TRP A 90 -39.92 -27.76 -10.32
CA TRP A 90 -39.11 -26.74 -10.93
C TRP A 90 -39.93 -25.56 -11.49
N LEU A 91 -41.22 -25.78 -11.83
CA LEU A 91 -42.11 -24.67 -12.26
C LEU A 91 -42.39 -23.70 -11.12
N VAL A 92 -42.49 -24.21 -9.89
CA VAL A 92 -42.62 -23.37 -8.68
C VAL A 92 -41.34 -22.57 -8.45
N VAL A 93 -40.18 -23.22 -8.56
CA VAL A 93 -38.87 -22.56 -8.46
C VAL A 93 -38.74 -21.48 -9.56
N PHE A 94 -39.18 -21.77 -10.78
CA PHE A 94 -39.17 -20.82 -11.88
C PHE A 94 -40.03 -19.57 -11.60
N ALA A 95 -41.23 -19.78 -11.05
CA ALA A 95 -42.11 -18.68 -10.70
C ALA A 95 -41.50 -17.77 -9.63
N PHE A 96 -40.96 -18.35 -8.55
CA PHE A 96 -40.30 -17.58 -7.50
C PHE A 96 -38.99 -16.94 -7.95
N TYR A 97 -38.21 -17.62 -8.78
CA TYR A 97 -36.97 -17.03 -9.36
C TYR A 97 -37.29 -15.87 -10.31
N SER A 98 -38.33 -16.02 -11.15
CA SER A 98 -38.79 -14.95 -12.03
C SER A 98 -39.31 -13.75 -11.23
N MET A 99 -40.06 -13.99 -10.13
CA MET A 99 -40.49 -12.97 -9.19
C MET A 99 -39.28 -12.23 -8.58
N TRP A 100 -38.25 -12.95 -8.15
CA TRP A 100 -37.03 -12.38 -7.58
C TRP A 100 -36.27 -11.53 -8.62
N LEU A 101 -36.15 -11.99 -9.86
CA LEU A 101 -35.56 -11.22 -10.95
C LEU A 101 -36.34 -9.94 -11.26
N VAL A 102 -37.67 -10.00 -11.24
CA VAL A 102 -38.52 -8.82 -11.43
C VAL A 102 -38.32 -7.84 -10.26
N TYR A 103 -38.25 -8.33 -9.03
CA TYR A 103 -37.96 -7.53 -7.84
C TYR A 103 -36.62 -6.81 -7.93
N LEU A 104 -35.54 -7.50 -8.28
CA LEU A 104 -34.21 -6.88 -8.47
C LEU A 104 -34.22 -5.80 -9.57
N ARG A 105 -35.06 -5.96 -10.60
CA ARG A 105 -35.25 -4.94 -11.65
C ARG A 105 -36.10 -3.75 -11.23
N LEU A 106 -36.88 -3.88 -10.16
CA LEU A 106 -37.61 -2.77 -9.56
C LEU A 106 -36.68 -1.87 -8.75
N GLU A 107 -35.62 -2.41 -8.15
CA GLU A 107 -34.64 -1.69 -7.34
C GLU A 107 -33.50 -1.06 -8.18
N ALA A 108 -33.16 -1.64 -9.33
CA ALA A 108 -32.09 -1.17 -10.19
C ALA A 108 -32.66 -0.33 -11.34
N GLU A 109 -32.55 0.99 -11.25
CA GLU A 109 -32.69 1.89 -12.39
C GLU A 109 -31.52 1.63 -13.36
N ALA A 110 -31.91 1.21 -14.56
CA ALA A 110 -31.11 1.17 -15.78
C ALA A 110 -30.37 -0.11 -16.17
N VAL A 111 -30.43 -0.26 -17.45
CA VAL A 111 -29.70 -1.05 -18.45
C VAL A 111 -30.46 -2.25 -18.97
N SER A 112 -31.09 -1.96 -20.10
CA SER A 112 -31.62 -2.86 -21.11
C SER A 112 -30.57 -3.89 -21.55
N GLN A 113 -30.70 -5.14 -21.07
CA GLN A 113 -30.12 -6.29 -21.77
C GLN A 113 -31.23 -7.31 -22.07
N ARG A 114 -31.84 -7.17 -23.24
CA ARG A 114 -32.88 -8.08 -23.74
C ARG A 114 -32.44 -9.54 -24.03
N PRO A 115 -31.15 -9.91 -24.20
CA PRO A 115 -30.79 -11.30 -24.49
C PRO A 115 -30.86 -12.23 -23.26
N LEU A 116 -30.84 -11.76 -22.03
CA LEU A 116 -30.81 -12.60 -20.82
C LEU A 116 -32.09 -13.40 -20.58
N LEU A 117 -33.25 -12.90 -20.96
CA LEU A 117 -34.53 -13.58 -20.72
C LEU A 117 -34.71 -14.85 -21.58
N LEU A 118 -34.24 -14.82 -22.79
CA LEU A 118 -34.26 -15.98 -23.69
C LEU A 118 -33.35 -17.10 -23.17
N PHE A 119 -32.16 -16.75 -22.70
CA PHE A 119 -31.22 -17.72 -22.11
C PHE A 119 -31.77 -18.37 -20.84
N ASN A 120 -32.46 -17.62 -19.98
CA ASN A 120 -33.09 -18.17 -18.78
C ASN A 120 -34.23 -19.14 -19.10
N ILE A 121 -35.04 -18.82 -20.12
CA ILE A 121 -36.14 -19.71 -20.55
C ILE A 121 -35.57 -21.00 -21.17
N VAL A 122 -34.58 -20.89 -22.05
CA VAL A 122 -33.91 -22.05 -22.65
C VAL A 122 -33.19 -22.88 -21.54
N GLY A 123 -32.50 -22.21 -20.63
CA GLY A 123 -31.83 -22.86 -19.49
C GLY A 123 -32.82 -23.60 -18.60
N PHE A 124 -33.97 -22.99 -18.33
CA PHE A 124 -35.04 -23.65 -17.56
C PHE A 124 -35.63 -24.87 -18.30
N GLY A 125 -35.88 -24.77 -19.58
CA GLY A 125 -36.35 -25.90 -20.40
C GLY A 125 -35.37 -27.07 -20.39
N LEU A 126 -34.07 -26.81 -20.52
CA LEU A 126 -33.02 -27.82 -20.44
C LEU A 126 -32.95 -28.46 -19.03
N LEU A 127 -33.03 -27.62 -18.00
CA LEU A 127 -33.02 -28.06 -16.59
C LEU A 127 -34.19 -28.99 -16.31
N LEU A 128 -35.40 -28.61 -16.71
CA LEU A 128 -36.62 -29.37 -16.49
C LEU A 128 -36.57 -30.71 -17.22
N ALA A 129 -36.17 -30.70 -18.51
CA ALA A 129 -36.07 -31.91 -19.31
C ALA A 129 -34.99 -32.87 -18.79
N ALA A 130 -33.82 -32.35 -18.45
CA ALA A 130 -32.72 -33.15 -17.88
C ALA A 130 -33.08 -33.71 -16.48
N SER A 131 -33.72 -32.90 -15.63
CA SER A 131 -34.21 -33.35 -14.33
C SER A 131 -35.25 -34.44 -14.43
N ALA A 132 -36.26 -34.29 -15.29
CA ALA A 132 -37.27 -35.29 -15.50
C ALA A 132 -36.69 -36.62 -16.04
N SER A 133 -35.74 -36.54 -16.97
CA SER A 133 -35.07 -37.71 -17.52
C SER A 133 -34.17 -38.42 -16.48
N LEU A 134 -33.44 -37.68 -15.65
CA LEU A 134 -32.68 -38.25 -14.50
C LEU A 134 -33.58 -38.91 -13.51
N GLU A 135 -34.75 -38.32 -13.22
CA GLU A 135 -35.76 -38.87 -12.34
C GLU A 135 -36.30 -40.22 -12.91
N ALA A 136 -36.65 -40.26 -14.19
CA ALA A 136 -37.13 -41.47 -14.83
C ALA A 136 -36.07 -42.59 -14.88
N GLY A 137 -34.81 -42.21 -15.01
CA GLY A 137 -33.70 -43.16 -15.16
C GLY A 137 -33.17 -43.76 -13.86
N HIS A 138 -33.29 -43.04 -12.72
CA HIS A 138 -32.60 -43.39 -11.48
C HIS A 138 -33.52 -43.59 -10.30
N ILE A 139 -34.75 -43.08 -10.36
CA ILE A 139 -35.69 -43.21 -9.23
C ILE A 139 -36.69 -44.34 -9.52
N VAL A 140 -36.46 -45.48 -8.90
CA VAL A 140 -37.29 -46.70 -9.14
C VAL A 140 -38.60 -46.68 -8.35
N ALA A 141 -38.65 -46.00 -7.20
CA ALA A 141 -39.89 -45.88 -6.38
C ALA A 141 -39.76 -44.61 -5.49
N LEU A 142 -40.66 -43.67 -5.69
CA LEU A 142 -40.93 -42.63 -4.70
C LEU A 142 -42.14 -43.10 -3.87
N PRO A 143 -42.21 -42.80 -2.56
CA PRO A 143 -43.38 -43.16 -1.72
C PRO A 143 -44.58 -42.23 -1.98
N THR A 144 -44.75 -41.75 -3.18
CA THR A 144 -45.80 -40.82 -3.63
C THR A 144 -46.52 -41.42 -4.82
N ASP A 145 -47.86 -41.45 -4.77
CA ASP A 145 -48.74 -41.92 -5.85
C ASP A 145 -48.75 -40.92 -6.98
N LEU A 146 -47.75 -41.02 -7.87
CA LEU A 146 -47.66 -40.19 -9.10
C LEU A 146 -48.65 -40.74 -10.16
N PRO A 147 -49.27 -39.88 -11.00
CA PRO A 147 -50.20 -40.28 -12.05
C PRO A 147 -49.55 -41.07 -13.20
N SER A 148 -48.22 -41.04 -13.28
CA SER A 148 -47.41 -41.74 -14.27
C SER A 148 -46.12 -42.26 -13.64
N VAL A 149 -45.17 -42.73 -14.45
CA VAL A 149 -43.83 -43.15 -13.99
C VAL A 149 -43.03 -41.95 -13.48
N PRO A 150 -42.06 -42.20 -12.56
CA PRO A 150 -41.14 -41.12 -12.13
C PRO A 150 -40.53 -40.38 -13.31
N GLY A 151 -40.46 -39.04 -13.24
CA GLY A 151 -40.02 -38.19 -14.33
C GLY A 151 -41.06 -37.90 -15.40
N GLY A 152 -42.25 -38.49 -15.27
CA GLY A 152 -43.37 -38.29 -16.17
C GLY A 152 -43.12 -38.79 -17.60
N MET A 153 -44.04 -38.50 -18.52
CA MET A 153 -43.94 -38.90 -19.90
C MET A 153 -42.76 -38.29 -20.63
N LEU A 154 -42.43 -37.03 -20.33
CA LEU A 154 -41.28 -36.36 -20.98
C LEU A 154 -39.94 -36.99 -20.53
N GLY A 155 -39.80 -37.26 -19.25
CA GLY A 155 -38.60 -37.88 -18.70
C GLY A 155 -38.38 -39.29 -19.23
N SER A 156 -39.43 -40.12 -19.27
CA SER A 156 -39.34 -41.50 -19.74
C SER A 156 -38.96 -41.58 -21.20
N VAL A 157 -39.58 -40.78 -22.06
CA VAL A 157 -39.25 -40.74 -23.51
C VAL A 157 -37.81 -40.28 -23.75
N MET A 158 -37.38 -39.23 -23.10
CA MET A 158 -35.99 -38.74 -23.22
C MET A 158 -34.95 -39.72 -22.67
N ASP A 159 -35.24 -40.36 -21.55
CA ASP A 159 -34.35 -41.37 -20.95
C ASP A 159 -34.21 -42.58 -21.88
N GLU A 160 -35.33 -43.08 -22.45
CA GLU A 160 -35.31 -44.18 -23.39
C GLU A 160 -34.49 -43.88 -24.67
N VAL A 161 -34.69 -42.70 -25.25
CA VAL A 161 -33.91 -42.25 -26.41
C VAL A 161 -32.41 -42.15 -26.08
N LEU A 162 -32.07 -41.50 -24.98
CA LEU A 162 -30.67 -41.31 -24.59
C LEU A 162 -29.99 -42.63 -24.18
N ARG A 163 -30.71 -43.54 -23.51
CA ARG A 163 -30.20 -44.87 -23.19
C ARG A 163 -29.94 -45.72 -24.42
N THR A 164 -30.82 -45.63 -25.40
CA THR A 164 -30.64 -46.35 -26.68
C THR A 164 -29.41 -45.87 -27.42
N MET A 165 -29.09 -44.57 -27.35
CA MET A 165 -27.95 -43.96 -28.05
C MET A 165 -26.61 -44.10 -27.26
N PHE A 166 -26.63 -43.92 -25.94
CA PHE A 166 -25.40 -43.77 -25.12
C PHE A 166 -25.26 -44.82 -24.05
N GLY A 167 -26.22 -45.76 -23.91
CA GLY A 167 -26.27 -46.71 -22.80
C GLY A 167 -26.58 -46.03 -21.44
N PHE A 168 -26.67 -46.80 -20.37
CA PHE A 168 -27.05 -46.28 -19.04
C PHE A 168 -26.04 -45.24 -18.49
N ALA A 169 -24.76 -45.54 -18.50
CA ALA A 169 -23.75 -44.64 -17.94
C ALA A 169 -23.55 -43.38 -18.83
N GLY A 170 -23.62 -43.54 -20.14
CA GLY A 170 -23.48 -42.41 -21.07
C GLY A 170 -24.67 -41.46 -21.01
N SER A 171 -25.92 -41.99 -20.98
CA SER A 171 -27.12 -41.18 -20.80
C SER A 171 -27.10 -40.37 -19.50
N THR A 172 -26.72 -41.00 -18.40
CA THR A 172 -26.58 -40.33 -17.09
C THR A 172 -25.59 -39.17 -17.17
N LEU A 173 -24.42 -39.38 -17.74
CA LEU A 173 -23.39 -38.33 -17.88
C LEU A 173 -23.89 -37.18 -18.74
N VAL A 174 -24.49 -37.45 -19.88
CA VAL A 174 -25.11 -36.44 -20.77
C VAL A 174 -26.18 -35.63 -20.02
N LEU A 175 -27.06 -36.33 -19.31
CA LEU A 175 -28.14 -35.67 -18.54
C LEU A 175 -27.58 -34.80 -17.40
N LEU A 176 -26.57 -35.25 -16.71
CA LEU A 176 -25.90 -34.43 -15.68
C LEU A 176 -25.24 -33.18 -16.25
N VAL A 177 -24.62 -33.29 -17.42
CA VAL A 177 -24.04 -32.13 -18.11
C VAL A 177 -25.13 -31.17 -18.58
N LEU A 178 -26.24 -31.70 -19.19
CA LEU A 178 -27.38 -30.88 -19.59
C LEU A 178 -28.04 -30.19 -18.39
N PHE A 179 -28.19 -30.91 -17.27
CA PHE A 179 -28.69 -30.36 -16.02
C PHE A 179 -27.80 -29.22 -15.53
N ALA A 180 -26.47 -29.42 -15.52
CA ALA A 180 -25.49 -28.41 -15.08
C ALA A 180 -25.51 -27.18 -15.99
N ILE A 181 -25.58 -27.36 -17.31
CA ILE A 181 -25.70 -26.26 -18.28
C ILE A 181 -27.04 -25.55 -18.09
N GLY A 182 -28.14 -26.30 -18.00
CA GLY A 182 -29.47 -25.76 -17.79
C GLY A 182 -29.56 -24.93 -16.53
N PHE A 183 -29.00 -25.44 -15.42
CA PHE A 183 -28.94 -24.74 -14.14
C PHE A 183 -28.12 -23.45 -14.22
N SER A 184 -26.95 -23.50 -14.86
CA SER A 184 -26.09 -22.32 -15.04
C SER A 184 -26.74 -21.25 -15.92
N LEU A 185 -27.38 -21.66 -17.03
CA LEU A 185 -28.11 -20.74 -17.94
C LEU A 185 -29.36 -20.16 -17.25
N PHE A 186 -30.06 -20.96 -16.48
CA PHE A 186 -31.27 -20.55 -15.77
C PHE A 186 -30.98 -19.58 -14.63
N THR A 187 -30.03 -19.91 -13.73
CA THR A 187 -29.72 -19.11 -12.54
C THR A 187 -28.67 -18.04 -12.77
N GLY A 188 -27.88 -18.14 -13.84
CA GLY A 188 -26.70 -17.30 -14.07
C GLY A 188 -25.53 -17.59 -13.13
N TRP A 189 -25.58 -18.67 -12.34
CA TRP A 189 -24.52 -19.04 -11.39
C TRP A 189 -23.46 -19.89 -12.09
N SER A 190 -22.19 -19.54 -11.83
CA SER A 190 -21.04 -20.34 -12.27
C SER A 190 -20.78 -21.48 -11.28
N TRP A 191 -20.62 -22.69 -11.82
CA TRP A 191 -20.24 -23.87 -11.00
C TRP A 191 -18.89 -23.67 -10.29
N VAL A 192 -17.98 -22.89 -10.87
CA VAL A 192 -16.71 -22.54 -10.26
C VAL A 192 -16.94 -21.71 -8.99
N LEU A 193 -17.82 -20.71 -9.03
CA LEU A 193 -18.19 -19.88 -7.88
C LEU A 193 -18.90 -20.70 -6.78
N ILE A 194 -19.72 -21.67 -7.19
CA ILE A 194 -20.37 -22.57 -6.22
C ILE A 194 -19.34 -23.46 -5.53
N ALA A 195 -18.40 -24.03 -6.30
CA ALA A 195 -17.32 -24.86 -5.75
C ALA A 195 -16.39 -24.05 -4.82
N GLU A 196 -16.08 -22.82 -5.16
CA GLU A 196 -15.30 -21.89 -4.33
C GLU A 196 -16.00 -21.61 -3.00
N ARG A 197 -17.30 -21.27 -3.01
CA ARG A 197 -18.08 -21.05 -1.79
C ARG A 197 -18.23 -22.29 -0.91
N ILE A 198 -18.37 -23.46 -1.53
CA ILE A 198 -18.39 -24.73 -0.79
C ILE A 198 -17.03 -24.98 -0.15
N GLY A 199 -15.94 -24.72 -0.91
CA GLY A 199 -14.57 -24.80 -0.40
C GLY A 199 -14.35 -23.88 0.81
N ASP A 200 -14.75 -22.64 0.71
CA ASP A 200 -14.65 -21.66 1.79
C ASP A 200 -15.46 -22.09 3.04
N ALA A 201 -16.66 -22.62 2.85
CA ALA A 201 -17.49 -23.12 3.92
C ALA A 201 -16.88 -24.36 4.61
N LEU A 202 -16.26 -25.26 3.85
CA LEU A 202 -15.54 -26.42 4.40
C LEU A 202 -14.29 -25.99 5.18
N ILE A 203 -13.52 -25.05 4.65
CA ILE A 203 -12.36 -24.48 5.33
C ILE A 203 -12.79 -23.78 6.62
N PHE A 204 -13.85 -22.99 6.57
CA PHE A 204 -14.40 -22.32 7.75
C PHE A 204 -14.86 -23.32 8.83
N THR A 205 -15.58 -24.37 8.44
CA THR A 205 -16.03 -25.41 9.39
C THR A 205 -14.85 -26.20 9.96
N TYR A 206 -13.82 -26.47 9.17
CA TYR A 206 -12.59 -27.12 9.63
C TYR A 206 -11.87 -26.26 10.68
N HIS A 207 -11.66 -24.97 10.40
CA HIS A 207 -11.04 -24.04 11.36
C HIS A 207 -11.89 -23.89 12.63
N TYR A 208 -13.20 -23.74 12.48
CA TYR A 208 -14.12 -23.67 13.63
C TYR A 208 -14.07 -24.92 14.50
N ALA A 209 -13.97 -26.11 13.89
CA ALA A 209 -13.84 -27.37 14.63
C ALA A 209 -12.50 -27.47 15.38
N ILE A 210 -11.40 -27.02 14.76
CA ILE A 210 -10.08 -26.97 15.41
C ILE A 210 -10.08 -25.99 16.57
N ASP A 211 -10.57 -24.78 16.36
CA ASP A 211 -10.62 -23.72 17.39
C ASP A 211 -11.48 -24.17 18.59
N THR A 212 -12.64 -24.81 18.32
CA THR A 212 -13.48 -25.34 19.41
C THR A 212 -12.85 -26.52 20.13
N TRP A 213 -12.02 -27.33 19.45
CA TRP A 213 -11.30 -28.43 20.08
C TRP A 213 -10.13 -27.89 20.94
N GLN A 214 -9.41 -26.90 20.45
CA GLN A 214 -8.35 -26.20 21.22
C GLN A 214 -8.93 -25.49 22.43
N ASP A 215 -10.04 -24.76 22.29
CA ASP A 215 -10.73 -24.12 23.42
C ASP A 215 -11.19 -25.12 24.51
N ARG A 216 -11.61 -26.32 24.11
CA ARG A 216 -11.98 -27.37 25.07
C ARG A 216 -10.76 -27.95 25.79
N GLN A 217 -9.63 -28.07 25.09
CA GLN A 217 -8.36 -28.52 25.66
C GLN A 217 -7.83 -27.48 26.66
N ASP A 218 -7.88 -26.19 26.28
CA ASP A 218 -7.44 -25.08 27.12
C ASP A 218 -8.32 -24.91 28.37
N ARG A 219 -9.64 -25.12 28.24
CA ARG A 219 -10.55 -25.13 29.41
C ARG A 219 -10.30 -26.29 30.37
N ARG A 220 -9.85 -27.46 29.87
CA ARG A 220 -9.49 -28.61 30.73
C ARG A 220 -8.13 -28.37 31.41
N ALA A 221 -7.15 -27.81 30.66
CA ALA A 221 -5.87 -27.40 31.22
C ALA A 221 -6.02 -26.25 32.23
N GLY A 222 -6.92 -25.27 31.96
CA GLY A 222 -7.25 -24.18 32.88
C GLY A 222 -7.81 -24.62 34.21
N LYS A 223 -8.71 -25.64 34.24
CA LYS A 223 -9.27 -26.18 35.52
C LYS A 223 -8.23 -26.93 36.33
N GLN A 224 -7.30 -27.63 35.71
CA GLN A 224 -6.17 -28.28 36.43
C GLN A 224 -5.13 -27.27 36.93
N ALA A 225 -4.94 -26.16 36.18
CA ALA A 225 -4.08 -25.06 36.61
C ALA A 225 -4.68 -24.27 37.77
N GLU A 226 -6.02 -24.13 37.83
CA GLU A 226 -6.74 -23.43 38.90
C GLU A 226 -6.59 -24.11 40.25
N GLN A 227 -6.59 -25.43 40.29
CA GLN A 227 -6.38 -26.20 41.52
C GLN A 227 -4.93 -26.13 42.04
N LYS A 228 -3.95 -26.14 41.12
CA LYS A 228 -2.54 -25.91 41.48
C LYS A 228 -2.24 -24.43 41.85
N ARG A 229 -3.09 -23.51 41.39
CA ARG A 229 -2.96 -22.07 41.60
C ARG A 229 -3.28 -21.65 43.03
N THR A 230 -4.29 -22.26 43.66
CA THR A 230 -4.70 -21.96 45.04
C THR A 230 -3.63 -22.34 46.05
N GLU A 231 -2.95 -23.46 45.85
CA GLU A 231 -1.85 -23.87 46.74
C GLU A 231 -0.57 -23.04 46.55
N PHE A 232 -0.33 -22.58 45.34
CA PHE A 232 0.85 -21.76 45.02
C PHE A 232 0.68 -20.32 45.51
N VAL A 233 -0.52 -19.75 45.45
CA VAL A 233 -0.80 -18.35 45.87
C VAL A 233 -0.59 -18.17 47.37
N GLU A 234 -0.86 -19.17 48.20
CA GLU A 234 -0.60 -19.08 49.65
C GLU A 234 0.90 -19.13 50.00
N SER A 235 1.71 -19.87 49.25
CA SER A 235 3.15 -19.94 49.45
C SER A 235 3.87 -18.68 48.95
N GLU A 236 3.34 -18.04 47.88
CA GLU A 236 3.93 -16.80 47.32
C GLU A 236 3.58 -15.54 48.13
N ARG A 237 2.43 -15.49 48.82
CA ARG A 237 2.13 -14.34 49.71
C ARG A 237 3.19 -14.08 50.77
N LYS A 238 3.82 -15.14 51.25
CA LYS A 238 4.92 -15.03 52.24
C LYS A 238 6.26 -14.63 51.61
N ARG A 239 6.48 -14.88 50.33
CA ARG A 239 7.72 -14.53 49.60
C ARG A 239 7.76 -13.08 49.12
N VAL A 240 6.60 -12.44 48.94
CA VAL A 240 6.51 -11.06 48.42
C VAL A 240 6.85 -10.00 49.46
N GLU A 241 6.72 -10.31 50.74
CA GLU A 241 7.02 -9.34 51.83
C GLU A 241 8.52 -9.09 52.06
N ASP A 242 9.43 -9.95 51.56
CA ASP A 242 10.88 -9.87 51.82
C ASP A 242 11.73 -9.37 50.60
N ARG A 243 11.12 -8.80 49.57
CA ARG A 243 11.88 -8.38 48.36
C ARG A 243 12.45 -6.97 48.48
N PRO A 244 13.69 -6.73 48.01
CA PRO A 244 14.23 -5.38 47.90
C PRO A 244 13.43 -4.51 46.93
N PRO A 245 13.32 -3.21 47.19
CA PRO A 245 12.56 -2.28 46.32
C PRO A 245 13.19 -2.22 44.94
N VAL A 246 12.31 -2.07 43.90
CA VAL A 246 12.71 -1.93 42.49
C VAL A 246 13.59 -0.69 42.33
N GLN A 247 14.71 -0.81 41.64
CA GLN A 247 15.58 0.33 41.33
C GLN A 247 14.89 1.25 40.33
N ILE A 248 14.68 2.51 40.69
CA ILE A 248 14.10 3.52 39.81
C ILE A 248 15.22 4.41 39.31
N GLU A 249 15.59 4.31 38.05
CA GLU A 249 16.54 5.24 37.44
C GLU A 249 15.86 6.58 37.16
N LYS A 250 16.51 7.68 37.54
CA LYS A 250 15.99 9.02 37.26
C LYS A 250 16.16 9.32 35.76
N PRO A 251 15.13 9.77 35.07
CA PRO A 251 15.26 10.19 33.66
C PRO A 251 16.15 11.42 33.53
N ALA A 252 16.71 11.63 32.35
CA ALA A 252 17.47 12.84 32.04
C ALA A 252 16.50 14.03 31.89
N LEU A 253 16.26 14.75 32.98
CA LEU A 253 15.28 15.84 33.02
C LEU A 253 15.80 17.14 32.40
N GLU A 254 17.10 17.36 32.37
CA GLU A 254 17.68 18.58 31.82
C GLU A 254 18.45 18.29 30.52
N ILE A 255 17.97 18.88 29.42
CA ILE A 255 18.66 18.87 28.14
C ILE A 255 19.64 20.06 28.16
N PRO A 256 20.96 19.85 28.02
CA PRO A 256 21.91 20.95 27.91
C PRO A 256 21.57 21.82 26.70
N LYS A 257 21.34 23.10 26.92
CA LYS A 257 21.05 24.09 25.86
C LYS A 257 22.31 24.49 25.14
N SER A 258 22.18 24.87 23.89
CA SER A 258 23.26 25.36 23.03
C SER A 258 23.48 26.86 23.26
N ASP A 259 24.71 27.35 23.01
CA ASP A 259 25.06 28.76 23.06
C ASP A 259 24.20 29.62 22.12
N ARG A 260 23.66 29.03 21.06
CA ARG A 260 22.75 29.70 20.15
C ARG A 260 21.45 30.14 20.81
N VAL A 261 20.85 29.30 21.65
CA VAL A 261 19.63 29.64 22.42
C VAL A 261 19.88 30.80 23.36
N GLU A 262 21.05 30.84 24.02
CA GLU A 262 21.41 31.92 24.93
C GLU A 262 21.60 33.23 24.18
N LYS A 263 22.30 33.21 23.04
CA LYS A 263 22.51 34.38 22.18
C LYS A 263 21.18 34.91 21.60
N GLU A 264 20.30 34.06 21.08
CA GLU A 264 19.00 34.48 20.53
C GLU A 264 18.08 35.06 21.62
N ARG A 265 18.14 34.57 22.87
CA ARG A 265 17.42 35.17 23.99
C ARG A 265 17.92 36.56 24.38
N GLN A 266 19.23 36.81 24.30
CA GLN A 266 19.81 38.11 24.61
C GLN A 266 19.51 39.18 23.57
N THR A 267 19.37 38.79 22.30
CA THR A 267 19.15 39.70 21.16
C THR A 267 17.69 40.21 21.08
N ALA A 268 16.74 39.57 21.73
CA ALA A 268 15.32 39.98 21.77
C ALA A 268 15.04 41.33 22.46
N LEU A 269 16.04 41.92 23.17
CA LEU A 269 15.94 43.22 23.83
C LEU A 269 16.31 44.42 22.91
N PHE A 270 16.95 44.21 21.80
CA PHE A 270 17.33 45.25 20.86
C PHE A 270 17.00 44.80 19.42
N SER A 271 16.19 45.56 18.72
CA SER A 271 15.60 45.29 17.42
C SER A 271 16.55 45.36 16.20
N THR A 272 17.80 44.96 16.35
CA THR A 272 18.68 44.67 15.22
C THR A 272 18.92 43.19 15.15
N LEU A 273 18.22 42.56 14.22
CA LEU A 273 18.45 41.14 13.87
C LEU A 273 19.96 40.93 13.61
N PRO A 274 20.57 39.90 14.21
CA PRO A 274 21.91 39.50 13.77
C PRO A 274 21.81 39.11 12.29
N ASP A 275 22.83 39.43 11.50
CA ASP A 275 23.01 39.03 10.08
C ASP A 275 23.13 37.51 9.92
N SER A 276 22.17 36.78 10.47
CA SER A 276 22.12 35.33 10.39
C SER A 276 21.15 34.94 9.30
N SER A 277 21.64 34.34 8.24
CA SER A 277 20.90 33.77 7.13
C SER A 277 20.09 32.52 7.51
N LEU A 278 20.24 32.03 8.78
CA LEU A 278 19.52 30.87 9.29
C LEU A 278 18.26 31.29 10.06
N PRO A 279 17.15 30.52 9.97
CA PRO A 279 15.91 30.81 10.66
C PRO A 279 16.11 30.84 12.19
N PRO A 280 15.56 31.82 12.91
CA PRO A 280 15.68 31.90 14.37
C PRO A 280 14.78 30.87 15.07
N LEU A 281 15.22 30.34 16.21
CA LEU A 281 14.53 29.29 16.95
C LEU A 281 13.15 29.72 17.49
N HIS A 282 12.93 31.01 17.70
CA HIS A 282 11.63 31.51 18.21
C HIS A 282 10.46 31.36 17.22
N LEU A 283 10.73 31.00 15.95
CA LEU A 283 9.66 30.65 14.98
C LEU A 283 9.00 29.32 15.32
N LEU A 284 9.66 28.49 16.13
CA LEU A 284 9.13 27.22 16.61
C LEU A 284 8.50 27.40 17.99
N GLU A 285 7.54 26.54 18.31
CA GLU A 285 6.88 26.55 19.60
C GLU A 285 7.82 26.10 20.72
N GLU A 286 7.81 26.83 21.83
CA GLU A 286 8.51 26.41 23.03
C GLU A 286 7.73 25.27 23.73
N PRO A 287 8.45 24.35 24.40
CA PRO A 287 7.82 23.25 25.12
C PRO A 287 6.87 23.79 26.19
N LYS A 288 5.61 23.35 26.15
CA LYS A 288 4.57 23.75 27.11
C LYS A 288 4.45 22.68 28.18
N GLY A 289 4.69 23.02 29.42
CA GLY A 289 4.38 22.19 30.58
C GLY A 289 5.57 21.58 31.32
N GLU A 290 5.38 21.32 32.63
CA GLU A 290 6.31 20.57 33.45
C GLU A 290 6.25 19.06 33.10
N ILE A 291 7.40 18.40 33.22
CA ILE A 291 7.51 16.96 32.97
C ILE A 291 6.84 16.23 34.14
N GLU A 292 5.59 15.81 33.98
CA GLU A 292 4.92 14.94 34.95
C GLU A 292 5.47 13.50 34.80
N LEU A 293 6.37 13.14 35.68
CA LEU A 293 6.85 11.78 35.81
C LEU A 293 5.93 10.95 36.70
N GLN A 294 5.85 9.66 36.43
CA GLN A 294 5.12 8.74 37.29
C GLN A 294 5.79 8.68 38.67
N SER A 295 4.98 8.67 39.75
CA SER A 295 5.50 8.53 41.09
C SER A 295 6.21 7.19 41.31
N ALA A 296 7.17 7.15 42.19
CA ALA A 296 7.89 5.92 42.56
C ALA A 296 6.94 4.80 43.01
N GLU A 297 5.88 5.17 43.73
CA GLU A 297 4.86 4.25 44.22
C GLU A 297 4.06 3.62 43.06
N THR A 298 3.71 4.42 42.01
CA THR A 298 3.02 3.94 40.82
C THR A 298 3.90 2.98 40.00
N LEU A 299 5.20 3.27 39.92
CA LEU A 299 6.17 2.42 39.24
C LEU A 299 6.36 1.08 39.95
N ASP A 300 6.48 1.09 41.29
CA ASP A 300 6.57 -0.13 42.09
C ASP A 300 5.29 -0.96 41.99
N PHE A 301 4.11 -0.34 42.09
CA PHE A 301 2.83 -1.02 41.89
C PHE A 301 2.74 -1.66 40.49
N THR A 302 3.11 -0.93 39.45
CA THR A 302 3.10 -1.45 38.09
C THR A 302 4.09 -2.60 37.92
N SER A 303 5.28 -2.53 38.52
CA SER A 303 6.27 -3.60 38.50
C SER A 303 5.72 -4.89 39.11
N ARG A 304 5.08 -4.81 40.27
CA ARG A 304 4.41 -5.97 40.91
C ARG A 304 3.25 -6.51 40.06
N LEU A 305 2.49 -5.61 39.42
CA LEU A 305 1.40 -6.03 38.55
C LEU A 305 1.92 -6.79 37.31
N ILE A 306 3.06 -6.36 36.73
CA ILE A 306 3.72 -7.05 35.60
C ILE A 306 4.14 -8.47 36.02
N GLU A 307 4.87 -8.59 37.14
CA GLU A 307 5.31 -9.89 37.68
C GLU A 307 4.13 -10.83 37.89
N ARG A 308 3.06 -10.32 38.53
CA ARG A 308 1.84 -11.09 38.80
C ARG A 308 1.14 -11.53 37.51
N LYS A 309 1.03 -10.64 36.53
CA LYS A 309 0.37 -10.96 35.26
C LYS A 309 1.17 -11.96 34.42
N LEU A 310 2.48 -11.85 34.39
CA LEU A 310 3.33 -12.85 33.72
C LEU A 310 3.27 -14.21 34.45
N MET A 311 3.22 -14.21 35.77
CA MET A 311 3.00 -15.44 36.56
C MET A 311 1.63 -16.06 36.25
N ASP A 312 0.57 -15.25 36.05
CA ASP A 312 -0.75 -15.71 35.63
C ASP A 312 -0.71 -16.48 34.30
N PHE A 313 0.25 -16.19 33.43
CA PHE A 313 0.53 -16.89 32.16
C PHE A 313 1.58 -18.02 32.31
N GLY A 314 2.00 -18.34 33.55
CA GLY A 314 3.00 -19.38 33.80
C GLY A 314 4.44 -18.98 33.50
N ILE A 315 4.72 -17.68 33.41
CA ILE A 315 6.05 -17.13 33.14
C ILE A 315 6.54 -16.41 34.41
N GLU A 316 7.60 -16.96 35.04
CA GLU A 316 8.21 -16.35 36.21
C GLU A 316 9.29 -15.37 35.76
N VAL A 317 9.12 -14.10 36.17
CA VAL A 317 10.08 -13.01 35.94
C VAL A 317 10.18 -12.14 37.16
N LYS A 318 11.30 -11.43 37.33
CA LYS A 318 11.52 -10.42 38.37
C LYS A 318 11.79 -9.07 37.70
N VAL A 319 11.10 -8.02 38.13
CA VAL A 319 11.40 -6.64 37.70
C VAL A 319 12.56 -6.10 38.53
N ILE A 320 13.66 -5.80 37.85
CA ILE A 320 14.86 -5.29 38.51
C ILE A 320 14.89 -3.77 38.50
N THR A 321 14.57 -3.16 37.35
CA THR A 321 14.69 -1.71 37.17
C THR A 321 13.47 -1.18 36.43
N ALA A 322 13.01 -0.01 36.80
CA ALA A 322 12.04 0.80 36.09
C ALA A 322 12.69 2.08 35.59
N LEU A 323 12.62 2.32 34.29
CA LEU A 323 13.17 3.48 33.58
C LEU A 323 11.99 4.32 33.05
N PRO A 324 11.50 5.30 33.80
CA PRO A 324 10.46 6.19 33.35
C PRO A 324 11.01 7.15 32.28
N GLY A 325 10.33 7.23 31.13
CA GLY A 325 10.64 8.14 30.04
C GLY A 325 9.50 9.12 29.76
N PRO A 326 9.64 9.99 28.75
CA PRO A 326 8.63 11.00 28.43
C PRO A 326 7.33 10.43 27.83
N VAL A 327 7.42 9.31 27.12
CA VAL A 327 6.27 8.71 26.42
C VAL A 327 5.97 7.30 26.91
N ILE A 328 7.00 6.55 27.23
CA ILE A 328 6.91 5.17 27.73
C ILE A 328 7.74 4.99 28.98
N THR A 329 7.40 3.97 29.77
CA THR A 329 8.24 3.44 30.84
C THR A 329 8.75 2.06 30.43
N ARG A 330 10.08 1.84 30.53
CA ARG A 330 10.68 0.53 30.31
C ARG A 330 10.93 -0.13 31.68
N PHE A 331 10.41 -1.35 31.83
CA PHE A 331 10.68 -2.24 32.94
C PHE A 331 11.69 -3.29 32.49
N GLU A 332 12.81 -3.41 33.20
CA GLU A 332 13.82 -4.43 32.94
C GLU A 332 13.49 -5.68 33.75
N LEU A 333 13.28 -6.78 33.03
CA LEU A 333 12.84 -8.06 33.57
C LEU A 333 13.98 -9.06 33.56
N GLU A 334 14.24 -9.69 34.68
CA GLU A 334 15.10 -10.87 34.81
C GLU A 334 14.22 -12.12 34.68
N PRO A 335 14.36 -12.90 33.60
CA PRO A 335 13.59 -14.12 33.43
C PRO A 335 14.15 -15.25 34.29
N ALA A 336 13.25 -16.08 34.84
CA ALA A 336 13.69 -17.31 35.54
C ALA A 336 14.39 -18.27 34.57
N ALA A 337 15.18 -19.21 35.11
CA ALA A 337 15.89 -20.19 34.31
C ALA A 337 14.93 -21.00 33.42
N GLY A 338 15.22 -21.04 32.10
CA GLY A 338 14.39 -21.74 31.12
C GLY A 338 13.31 -20.89 30.44
N VAL A 339 13.07 -19.66 30.83
CA VAL A 339 12.14 -18.72 30.17
C VAL A 339 12.83 -18.09 28.97
N LYS A 340 12.22 -18.23 27.79
CA LYS A 340 12.70 -17.62 26.54
C LYS A 340 12.05 -16.26 26.29
N GLY A 341 12.81 -15.28 25.80
CA GLY A 341 12.29 -13.96 25.44
C GLY A 341 11.09 -14.00 24.49
N SER A 342 11.11 -14.92 23.52
CA SER A 342 10.02 -15.12 22.59
C SER A 342 8.70 -15.56 23.23
N GLN A 343 8.73 -16.27 24.37
CA GLN A 343 7.51 -16.63 25.11
C GLN A 343 6.82 -15.38 25.67
N VAL A 344 7.60 -14.43 26.23
CA VAL A 344 7.06 -13.15 26.71
C VAL A 344 6.61 -12.28 25.55
N ALA A 345 7.36 -12.24 24.43
CA ALA A 345 7.02 -11.45 23.26
C ALA A 345 5.70 -11.88 22.62
N ASN A 346 5.39 -13.19 22.61
CA ASN A 346 4.14 -13.72 22.10
C ASN A 346 2.92 -13.31 22.94
N LEU A 347 3.11 -13.01 24.23
CA LEU A 347 2.05 -12.57 25.14
C LEU A 347 1.83 -11.05 25.13
N SER A 348 2.50 -10.29 24.25
CA SER A 348 2.44 -8.82 24.24
C SER A 348 1.01 -8.26 24.17
N ARG A 349 0.10 -8.88 23.41
CA ARG A 349 -1.33 -8.49 23.30
C ARG A 349 -2.12 -8.83 24.58
N ASP A 350 -1.87 -9.97 25.16
CA ASP A 350 -2.54 -10.41 26.39
C ASP A 350 -2.08 -9.58 27.57
N LEU A 351 -0.78 -9.24 27.62
CA LEU A 351 -0.22 -8.31 28.60
C LEU A 351 -0.80 -6.90 28.43
N ALA A 352 -0.94 -6.39 27.21
CA ALA A 352 -1.55 -5.08 26.99
C ALA A 352 -3.00 -5.05 27.53
N ARG A 353 -3.78 -6.09 27.27
CA ARG A 353 -5.14 -6.24 27.81
C ARG A 353 -5.13 -6.37 29.33
N ALA A 354 -4.24 -7.19 29.91
CA ALA A 354 -4.17 -7.44 31.34
C ALA A 354 -3.70 -6.22 32.14
N LEU A 355 -2.88 -5.36 31.52
CA LEU A 355 -2.39 -4.10 32.10
C LEU A 355 -3.25 -2.89 31.70
N SER A 356 -4.32 -3.09 30.94
CA SER A 356 -5.24 -2.04 30.46
C SER A 356 -4.53 -0.91 29.68
N VAL A 357 -3.54 -1.25 28.85
CA VAL A 357 -2.80 -0.33 28.01
C VAL A 357 -3.00 -0.62 26.53
N VAL A 358 -2.77 0.38 25.67
CA VAL A 358 -3.01 0.30 24.24
C VAL A 358 -2.11 -0.74 23.57
N SER A 359 -0.85 -0.81 23.97
CA SER A 359 0.15 -1.71 23.41
C SER A 359 1.27 -1.95 24.40
N VAL A 360 1.88 -3.11 24.36
CA VAL A 360 3.08 -3.47 25.12
C VAL A 360 4.12 -3.99 24.14
N ARG A 361 5.33 -3.45 24.22
CA ARG A 361 6.46 -3.94 23.42
C ARG A 361 7.45 -4.68 24.29
N VAL A 362 7.83 -5.86 23.86
CA VAL A 362 8.85 -6.68 24.50
C VAL A 362 10.16 -6.53 23.71
N VAL A 363 11.22 -6.15 24.39
CA VAL A 363 12.60 -6.08 23.87
C VAL A 363 13.34 -7.28 24.43
N GLU A 364 13.56 -8.27 23.58
CA GLU A 364 14.12 -9.56 24.04
C GLU A 364 15.56 -9.45 24.51
N THR A 365 16.33 -8.50 23.96
CA THR A 365 17.73 -8.31 24.28
C THR A 365 18.04 -6.83 24.50
N ILE A 366 18.57 -6.48 25.67
CA ILE A 366 19.10 -5.15 25.95
C ILE A 366 20.61 -5.20 25.81
N PRO A 367 21.24 -4.40 24.93
CA PRO A 367 22.68 -4.41 24.77
C PRO A 367 23.43 -4.19 26.10
N GLY A 368 24.35 -5.11 26.44
CA GLY A 368 25.14 -5.05 27.66
C GLY A 368 24.44 -5.52 28.94
N LYS A 369 23.21 -6.02 28.87
CA LYS A 369 22.46 -6.55 30.01
C LYS A 369 21.91 -7.95 29.73
N SER A 370 21.80 -8.79 30.75
CA SER A 370 21.12 -10.10 30.65
C SER A 370 19.60 -10.03 30.83
N TYR A 371 19.05 -8.83 30.91
CA TYR A 371 17.62 -8.56 31.11
C TYR A 371 16.89 -8.37 29.80
N MET A 372 15.58 -8.63 29.83
CA MET A 372 14.67 -8.24 28.76
C MET A 372 13.92 -6.95 29.16
N GLY A 373 13.51 -6.16 28.17
CA GLY A 373 12.76 -4.92 28.40
C GLY A 373 11.26 -5.12 28.12
N LEU A 374 10.42 -4.62 29.01
CA LEU A 374 8.98 -4.48 28.78
C LEU A 374 8.65 -2.98 28.73
N GLU A 375 8.25 -2.50 27.59
CA GLU A 375 7.94 -1.09 27.33
C GLU A 375 6.44 -0.87 27.37
N ILE A 376 5.99 -0.02 28.30
CA ILE A 376 4.58 0.29 28.56
C ILE A 376 4.35 1.77 28.32
N PRO A 377 3.31 2.18 27.59
CA PRO A 377 2.99 3.59 27.38
C PRO A 377 2.58 4.28 28.68
N ASN A 378 3.04 5.50 28.85
CA ASN A 378 2.62 6.34 29.95
C ASN A 378 1.16 6.76 29.80
N PRO A 379 0.38 6.94 30.90
CA PRO A 379 -0.99 7.43 30.85
C PRO A 379 -1.11 8.81 30.18
N LYS A 380 -0.17 9.72 30.51
CA LYS A 380 0.02 11.02 29.85
C LYS A 380 1.32 10.97 29.05
N ARG A 381 1.23 11.12 27.73
CA ARG A 381 2.40 11.15 26.84
C ARG A 381 2.84 12.59 26.67
N GLN A 382 4.13 12.84 26.75
CA GLN A 382 4.70 14.15 26.48
C GLN A 382 4.91 14.32 24.98
N ILE A 383 4.68 15.54 24.49
CA ILE A 383 5.02 15.92 23.12
C ILE A 383 6.51 16.28 23.10
N VAL A 384 7.25 15.71 22.16
CA VAL A 384 8.67 16.02 21.96
C VAL A 384 8.75 17.17 20.94
N TYR A 385 8.95 18.38 21.37
CA TYR A 385 9.02 19.53 20.46
C TYR A 385 10.32 19.57 19.66
N LEU A 386 10.22 19.93 18.38
CA LEU A 386 11.42 20.07 17.52
C LEU A 386 12.37 21.15 18.06
N SER A 387 11.84 22.24 18.59
CA SER A 387 12.61 23.32 19.22
C SER A 387 13.56 22.83 20.33
N GLU A 388 13.13 21.84 21.13
CA GLU A 388 13.97 21.26 22.18
C GLU A 388 15.19 20.54 21.61
N ILE A 389 15.03 19.83 20.50
CA ILE A 389 16.13 19.07 19.90
C ILE A 389 17.07 20.02 19.17
N LEU A 390 16.54 20.97 18.37
CA LEU A 390 17.36 21.96 17.66
C LEU A 390 18.10 22.90 18.62
N GLY A 391 17.50 23.23 19.77
CA GLY A 391 18.12 24.03 20.83
C GLY A 391 19.09 23.26 21.71
N SER A 392 19.23 21.94 21.56
CA SER A 392 20.12 21.11 22.39
C SER A 392 21.59 21.26 21.98
N LYS A 393 22.47 21.07 22.95
CA LYS A 393 23.91 21.00 22.71
C LYS A 393 24.26 19.83 21.76
N VAL A 394 23.55 18.70 21.87
CA VAL A 394 23.77 17.52 21.00
C VAL A 394 23.62 17.87 19.51
N TYR A 395 22.61 18.67 19.16
CA TYR A 395 22.42 19.13 17.80
C TYR A 395 23.48 20.16 17.35
N ALA A 396 23.84 21.10 18.27
CA ALA A 396 24.85 22.10 18.01
C ALA A 396 26.23 21.48 17.74
N ASP A 397 26.63 20.47 18.52
CA ASP A 397 27.92 19.80 18.42
C ASP A 397 28.11 18.96 17.14
N VAL A 398 27.02 18.62 16.42
CA VAL A 398 27.13 18.01 15.11
C VAL A 398 27.53 19.06 14.10
N HIS A 399 28.79 19.07 13.66
CA HIS A 399 29.31 20.05 12.70
C HIS A 399 28.84 19.83 11.25
N SER A 400 28.25 18.68 10.96
CA SER A 400 27.72 18.37 9.63
C SER A 400 26.54 19.28 9.27
N PRO A 401 26.51 19.87 8.05
CA PRO A 401 25.36 20.62 7.57
C PRO A 401 24.12 19.74 7.33
N LEU A 402 24.29 18.42 7.38
CA LEU A 402 23.22 17.44 7.21
C LEU A 402 22.77 16.80 8.54
N ALA A 403 22.86 17.55 9.64
CA ALA A 403 22.35 17.12 10.93
C ALA A 403 20.81 17.08 10.92
N ILE A 404 20.23 15.96 11.34
CA ILE A 404 18.79 15.74 11.42
C ILE A 404 18.37 15.47 12.86
N ALA A 405 17.44 16.27 13.38
CA ALA A 405 16.80 16.06 14.66
C ALA A 405 15.74 14.95 14.54
N LEU A 406 16.00 13.76 15.08
CA LEU A 406 15.06 12.66 15.04
C LEU A 406 14.00 12.76 16.15
N GLY A 407 14.40 13.13 17.38
CA GLY A 407 13.53 13.19 18.53
C GLY A 407 14.25 12.89 19.85
N LYS A 408 13.56 12.19 20.75
CA LYS A 408 14.13 11.73 22.04
C LYS A 408 14.14 10.21 22.12
N ASP A 409 15.15 9.64 22.76
CA ASP A 409 15.17 8.24 23.14
C ASP A 409 14.16 7.95 24.27
N ILE A 410 14.06 6.69 24.65
CA ILE A 410 13.16 6.25 25.73
C ILE A 410 13.49 6.87 27.09
N SER A 411 14.71 7.36 27.31
CA SER A 411 15.15 8.02 28.55
C SER A 411 14.98 9.54 28.50
N GLY A 412 14.51 10.10 27.36
CA GLY A 412 14.31 11.53 27.17
C GLY A 412 15.51 12.28 26.61
N LYS A 413 16.61 11.60 26.24
CA LYS A 413 17.80 12.24 25.65
C LYS A 413 17.55 12.56 24.17
N PRO A 414 18.00 13.75 23.70
CA PRO A 414 17.92 14.11 22.29
C PRO A 414 18.71 13.15 21.41
N VAL A 415 18.10 12.72 20.30
CA VAL A 415 18.74 11.88 19.27
C VAL A 415 18.84 12.68 17.99
N VAL A 416 20.08 12.89 17.54
CA VAL A 416 20.43 13.59 16.31
C VAL A 416 21.20 12.64 15.42
N ALA A 417 20.80 12.55 14.16
CA ALA A 417 21.48 11.76 13.16
C ALA A 417 22.18 12.67 12.14
N ASP A 418 23.23 12.16 11.51
CA ASP A 418 23.97 12.86 10.46
C ASP A 418 23.75 12.13 9.11
N LEU A 419 23.04 12.76 8.18
CA LEU A 419 22.75 12.18 6.88
C LEU A 419 24.02 11.95 6.04
N ALA A 420 25.11 12.66 6.31
CA ALA A 420 26.40 12.38 5.67
C ALA A 420 26.98 11.01 6.09
N LYS A 421 26.71 10.58 7.34
CA LYS A 421 27.13 9.26 7.86
C LYS A 421 26.17 8.15 7.47
N MET A 422 24.86 8.46 7.43
CA MET A 422 23.80 7.58 6.95
C MET A 422 23.30 8.05 5.58
N PRO A 423 24.02 7.83 4.51
CA PRO A 423 23.90 8.59 3.25
C PRO A 423 22.50 8.62 2.67
N HIS A 424 21.71 7.61 2.95
CA HIS A 424 20.33 7.50 2.48
C HIS A 424 19.49 6.88 3.60
N VAL A 425 18.22 7.29 3.70
CA VAL A 425 17.30 6.79 4.72
C VAL A 425 15.96 6.40 4.09
N LEU A 426 15.45 5.25 4.50
CA LEU A 426 14.11 4.79 4.19
C LEU A 426 13.21 5.05 5.38
N VAL A 427 12.09 5.74 5.16
CA VAL A 427 11.10 6.10 6.17
C VAL A 427 9.76 5.48 5.81
N ALA A 428 9.21 4.61 6.64
CA ALA A 428 7.95 3.97 6.32
C ALA A 428 7.00 3.91 7.53
N GLY A 429 5.69 4.00 7.26
CA GLY A 429 4.65 3.92 8.29
C GLY A 429 3.27 4.23 7.72
N THR A 430 2.22 3.79 8.42
CA THR A 430 0.83 4.03 7.99
C THR A 430 0.41 5.49 8.18
N THR A 431 -0.70 5.88 7.56
CA THR A 431 -1.32 7.20 7.76
C THR A 431 -1.61 7.43 9.25
N GLY A 432 -1.28 8.60 9.77
CA GLY A 432 -1.44 8.95 11.19
C GLY A 432 -0.35 8.41 12.11
N SER A 433 0.64 7.67 11.61
CA SER A 433 1.77 7.16 12.41
C SER A 433 2.78 8.23 12.81
N GLY A 434 2.78 9.40 12.14
CA GLY A 434 3.72 10.51 12.36
C GLY A 434 4.79 10.66 11.28
N LYS A 435 4.70 9.90 10.17
CA LYS A 435 5.67 9.96 9.05
C LYS A 435 5.85 11.37 8.49
N SER A 436 4.77 12.05 8.15
CA SER A 436 4.81 13.38 7.53
C SER A 436 5.40 14.43 8.47
N VAL A 437 5.02 14.41 9.74
CA VAL A 437 5.61 15.29 10.76
C VAL A 437 7.12 15.06 10.89
N ALA A 438 7.56 13.81 10.85
CA ALA A 438 8.98 13.50 10.92
C ALA A 438 9.76 13.95 9.67
N ILE A 439 9.17 13.85 8.47
CA ILE A 439 9.78 14.38 7.25
C ILE A 439 9.92 15.90 7.35
N ASN A 440 8.89 16.61 7.82
CA ASN A 440 8.95 18.04 8.06
C ASN A 440 10.04 18.38 9.12
N ALA A 441 10.13 17.62 10.20
CA ALA A 441 11.19 17.79 11.20
C ALA A 441 12.59 17.57 10.61
N MET A 442 12.76 16.59 9.71
CA MET A 442 14.03 16.35 9.02
C MET A 442 14.40 17.51 8.10
N ILE A 443 13.44 18.00 7.28
CA ILE A 443 13.68 19.14 6.38
C ILE A 443 14.00 20.39 7.18
N LEU A 444 13.20 20.72 8.18
CA LEU A 444 13.48 21.88 9.05
C LEU A 444 14.84 21.77 9.72
N SER A 445 15.25 20.57 10.16
CA SER A 445 16.58 20.37 10.74
C SER A 445 17.68 20.80 9.77
N LEU A 446 17.56 20.48 8.49
CA LEU A 446 18.52 20.90 7.47
C LEU A 446 18.50 22.43 7.26
N LEU A 447 17.29 23.02 7.19
CA LEU A 447 17.11 24.46 7.02
C LEU A 447 17.63 25.30 8.20
N TYR A 448 17.56 24.77 9.43
CA TYR A 448 18.11 25.39 10.63
C TYR A 448 19.63 25.20 10.78
N LYS A 449 20.25 24.31 10.00
CA LYS A 449 21.67 23.96 10.11
C LYS A 449 22.53 24.58 9.01
N ALA A 450 21.98 24.76 7.80
CA ALA A 450 22.78 25.11 6.63
C ALA A 450 22.06 26.12 5.72
N GLU A 451 22.85 27.01 5.15
CA GLU A 451 22.44 27.97 4.13
C GLU A 451 22.27 27.32 2.75
N PRO A 452 21.59 27.97 1.78
CA PRO A 452 21.40 27.45 0.43
C PRO A 452 22.69 27.12 -0.32
N ASP A 453 23.77 27.79 0.01
CA ASP A 453 25.09 27.56 -0.59
C ASP A 453 25.73 26.23 -0.18
N LYS A 454 25.31 25.70 0.98
CA LYS A 454 25.84 24.45 1.54
C LYS A 454 24.93 23.27 1.30
N VAL A 455 23.59 23.46 1.37
CA VAL A 455 22.59 22.40 1.19
C VAL A 455 21.48 22.84 0.25
N ARG A 456 21.21 22.03 -0.75
CA ARG A 456 20.15 22.22 -1.72
C ARG A 456 19.19 21.06 -1.68
N LEU A 457 17.90 21.31 -1.97
CA LEU A 457 16.84 20.34 -1.86
C LEU A 457 16.16 20.08 -3.21
N ILE A 458 15.77 18.84 -3.45
CA ILE A 458 14.79 18.43 -4.45
C ILE A 458 13.67 17.72 -3.70
N LEU A 459 12.47 18.27 -3.76
CA LEU A 459 11.31 17.76 -3.06
C LEU A 459 10.31 17.14 -4.04
N VAL A 460 9.86 15.92 -3.76
CA VAL A 460 8.90 15.18 -4.59
C VAL A 460 7.67 14.86 -3.75
N ASP A 461 6.54 15.46 -4.11
CA ASP A 461 5.25 15.33 -3.41
C ASP A 461 4.13 14.98 -4.40
N PRO A 462 3.91 13.69 -4.67
CA PRO A 462 2.88 13.24 -5.62
C PRO A 462 1.46 13.61 -5.23
N LYS A 463 1.23 13.88 -3.96
CA LYS A 463 -0.10 14.16 -3.40
C LYS A 463 -0.41 15.64 -3.24
N MET A 464 0.58 16.50 -3.39
CA MET A 464 0.50 17.95 -3.16
C MET A 464 0.00 18.34 -1.76
N LEU A 465 0.33 17.54 -0.74
CA LEU A 465 -0.24 17.71 0.60
C LEU A 465 0.80 18.05 1.67
N GLU A 466 2.01 17.51 1.54
CA GLU A 466 2.98 17.49 2.65
C GLU A 466 4.17 18.44 2.40
N LEU A 467 4.71 18.47 1.18
CA LEU A 467 5.93 19.21 0.85
C LEU A 467 5.68 20.47 0.03
N SER A 468 4.49 20.65 -0.52
CA SER A 468 4.12 21.84 -1.33
C SER A 468 4.26 23.15 -0.56
N VAL A 469 4.20 23.11 0.78
CA VAL A 469 4.42 24.27 1.65
C VAL A 469 5.80 24.90 1.45
N TYR A 470 6.82 24.09 1.09
CA TYR A 470 8.21 24.55 0.89
C TYR A 470 8.46 25.22 -0.48
N GLU A 471 7.45 25.27 -1.35
CA GLU A 471 7.59 25.92 -2.67
C GLU A 471 8.15 27.34 -2.52
N GLY A 472 9.18 27.67 -3.29
CA GLY A 472 9.77 29.00 -3.32
C GLY A 472 10.82 29.31 -2.26
N ILE A 473 11.28 28.35 -1.45
CA ILE A 473 12.42 28.59 -0.53
C ILE A 473 13.77 28.61 -1.29
N PRO A 474 14.75 29.41 -0.84
CA PRO A 474 16.07 29.53 -1.53
C PRO A 474 16.84 28.22 -1.69
N HIS A 475 16.55 27.22 -0.87
CA HIS A 475 17.23 25.92 -0.87
C HIS A 475 16.81 25.02 -2.03
N LEU A 476 15.71 25.29 -2.72
CA LEU A 476 15.22 24.42 -3.80
C LEU A 476 16.06 24.52 -5.06
N LEU A 477 16.37 23.36 -5.68
CA LEU A 477 17.02 23.25 -6.99
C LEU A 477 16.02 23.26 -8.14
N ALA A 478 14.79 22.84 -7.88
CA ALA A 478 13.66 22.84 -8.81
C ALA A 478 12.37 23.11 -8.02
N PRO A 479 11.27 23.55 -8.67
CA PRO A 479 9.95 23.57 -8.04
C PRO A 479 9.61 22.23 -7.40
N VAL A 480 8.72 22.23 -6.41
CA VAL A 480 8.27 20.96 -5.77
C VAL A 480 7.63 20.06 -6.83
N VAL A 481 8.21 18.88 -7.00
CA VAL A 481 7.85 17.97 -8.10
C VAL A 481 6.61 17.17 -7.72
N THR A 482 5.55 17.34 -8.49
CA THR A 482 4.26 16.68 -8.26
C THR A 482 3.95 15.60 -9.30
N ASP A 483 4.53 15.69 -10.50
CA ASP A 483 4.41 14.70 -11.55
C ASP A 483 5.48 13.60 -11.45
N MET A 484 5.04 12.34 -11.58
CA MET A 484 5.92 11.18 -11.40
C MET A 484 6.96 11.02 -12.50
N ARG A 485 6.69 11.49 -13.71
CA ARG A 485 7.66 11.47 -14.81
C ARG A 485 8.74 12.52 -14.59
N GLN A 486 8.33 13.71 -14.15
CA GLN A 486 9.28 14.77 -13.75
C GLN A 486 10.14 14.32 -12.56
N ALA A 487 9.57 13.58 -11.59
CA ALA A 487 10.33 13.00 -10.49
C ALA A 487 11.39 12.00 -10.98
N ALA A 488 11.06 11.16 -11.96
CA ALA A 488 12.03 10.27 -12.60
C ALA A 488 13.12 11.05 -13.36
N ASN A 489 12.77 12.17 -14.00
CA ASN A 489 13.74 13.05 -14.67
C ASN A 489 14.68 13.70 -13.65
N ALA A 490 14.16 14.19 -12.53
CA ALA A 490 14.96 14.74 -11.43
C ALA A 490 15.95 13.70 -10.86
N LEU A 491 15.51 12.44 -10.67
CA LEU A 491 16.42 11.37 -10.26
C LEU A 491 17.48 11.05 -11.32
N ASN A 492 17.11 11.07 -12.60
CA ASN A 492 18.07 10.88 -13.69
C ASN A 492 19.09 12.03 -13.75
N TRP A 493 18.63 13.28 -13.56
CA TRP A 493 19.52 14.44 -13.43
C TRP A 493 20.48 14.26 -12.23
N CYS A 494 20.01 13.78 -11.08
CA CYS A 494 20.87 13.49 -9.92
C CYS A 494 21.96 12.46 -10.26
N VAL A 495 21.65 11.45 -11.09
CA VAL A 495 22.65 10.48 -11.56
C VAL A 495 23.69 11.17 -12.46
N ALA A 496 23.25 12.00 -13.39
CA ALA A 496 24.15 12.74 -14.27
C ALA A 496 25.05 13.73 -13.49
N GLU A 497 24.46 14.44 -12.51
CA GLU A 497 25.21 15.37 -11.64
C GLU A 497 26.20 14.59 -10.75
N MET A 498 25.83 13.43 -10.23
CA MET A 498 26.74 12.56 -9.51
C MET A 498 27.95 12.19 -10.37
N GLU A 499 27.75 11.81 -11.63
CA GLU A 499 28.81 11.44 -12.55
C GLU A 499 29.68 12.65 -12.93
N ARG A 500 29.07 13.81 -13.15
CA ARG A 500 29.78 15.07 -13.36
C ARG A 500 30.69 15.38 -12.18
N ARG A 501 30.18 15.29 -10.93
CA ARG A 501 30.96 15.49 -9.70
C ARG A 501 32.10 14.49 -9.58
N TYR A 502 31.91 13.24 -9.94
CA TYR A 502 32.95 12.23 -9.94
C TYR A 502 34.06 12.55 -10.94
N LYS A 503 33.73 13.02 -12.16
CA LYS A 503 34.71 13.46 -13.14
C LYS A 503 35.54 14.62 -12.60
N LEU A 504 34.89 15.64 -12.01
CA LEU A 504 35.60 16.76 -11.39
C LEU A 504 36.53 16.31 -10.27
N MET A 505 36.02 15.51 -9.31
CA MET A 505 36.82 14.99 -8.19
C MET A 505 38.03 14.17 -8.68
N SER A 506 37.85 13.36 -9.70
CA SER A 506 38.92 12.57 -10.31
C SER A 506 39.99 13.48 -10.91
N THR A 507 39.61 14.51 -11.69
CA THR A 507 40.55 15.47 -12.31
C THR A 507 41.36 16.23 -11.26
N PHE A 508 40.72 16.59 -10.15
CA PHE A 508 41.40 17.29 -9.05
C PHE A 508 42.08 16.38 -8.02
N GLY A 509 42.03 15.06 -8.21
CA GLY A 509 42.69 14.08 -7.36
C GLY A 509 42.11 13.99 -5.94
N VAL A 510 40.80 14.26 -5.76
CA VAL A 510 40.12 14.22 -4.46
C VAL A 510 39.10 13.04 -4.42
N ARG A 511 38.85 12.50 -3.24
CA ARG A 511 38.03 11.28 -3.06
C ARG A 511 36.56 11.56 -2.75
N ASN A 512 36.22 12.76 -2.32
CA ASN A 512 34.88 13.15 -1.92
C ASN A 512 34.65 14.65 -2.08
N LEU A 513 33.39 15.07 -2.03
CA LEU A 513 32.95 16.44 -2.16
C LEU A 513 33.61 17.39 -1.12
N ALA A 514 33.74 16.93 0.13
CA ALA A 514 34.35 17.73 1.18
C ALA A 514 35.82 18.10 0.86
N GLY A 515 36.56 17.12 0.32
CA GLY A 515 37.95 17.36 -0.15
C GLY A 515 38.01 18.30 -1.36
N PHE A 516 37.01 18.20 -2.28
CA PHE A 516 36.91 19.12 -3.39
C PHE A 516 36.65 20.58 -2.93
N ASN A 517 35.65 20.77 -2.07
CA ASN A 517 35.27 22.05 -1.52
C ASN A 517 36.42 22.65 -0.65
N GLN A 518 37.16 21.82 0.08
CA GLN A 518 38.34 22.28 0.83
C GLN A 518 39.41 22.78 -0.13
N LYS A 519 39.75 22.05 -1.19
CA LYS A 519 40.71 22.43 -2.18
C LYS A 519 40.32 23.74 -2.92
N GLN A 520 39.00 23.89 -3.17
CA GLN A 520 38.45 25.12 -3.76
C GLN A 520 38.62 26.33 -2.83
N ARG A 521 38.33 26.17 -1.53
CA ARG A 521 38.54 27.24 -0.52
C ARG A 521 40.00 27.64 -0.40
N GLU A 522 40.92 26.67 -0.43
CA GLU A 522 42.34 26.90 -0.41
C GLU A 522 42.78 27.67 -1.64
N ALA A 523 42.35 27.26 -2.84
CA ALA A 523 42.64 27.93 -4.12
C ALA A 523 42.09 29.37 -4.19
N LEU A 524 40.90 29.60 -3.62
CA LEU A 524 40.31 30.93 -3.50
C LEU A 524 41.15 31.85 -2.58
N LYS A 525 41.63 31.30 -1.43
CA LYS A 525 42.51 32.07 -0.51
C LYS A 525 43.83 32.44 -1.17
N ASP A 526 44.36 31.59 -2.06
CA ASP A 526 45.60 31.81 -2.79
C ASP A 526 45.40 32.71 -4.05
N GLY A 527 44.17 33.22 -4.26
CA GLY A 527 43.82 34.08 -5.40
C GLY A 527 43.81 33.38 -6.76
N LYS A 528 43.82 32.05 -6.78
CA LYS A 528 43.81 31.22 -7.99
C LYS A 528 42.61 30.23 -7.93
N PRO A 529 41.37 30.67 -8.20
CA PRO A 529 40.24 29.79 -8.18
C PRO A 529 40.41 28.61 -9.15
N LEU A 530 39.94 27.43 -8.75
CA LEU A 530 39.91 26.27 -9.64
C LEU A 530 38.98 26.58 -10.80
N THR A 531 39.41 26.20 -12.00
CA THR A 531 38.65 26.42 -13.24
C THR A 531 38.06 25.10 -13.72
N ASN A 532 36.94 25.17 -14.41
CA ASN A 532 36.27 23.99 -14.95
C ASN A 532 37.12 23.35 -16.08
N PRO A 533 37.66 22.14 -15.89
CA PRO A 533 38.51 21.49 -16.89
C PRO A 533 37.73 20.98 -18.12
N PHE A 534 36.39 21.01 -18.07
CA PHE A 534 35.49 20.55 -19.15
C PHE A 534 34.78 21.69 -19.85
N THR A 535 35.30 22.91 -19.74
CA THR A 535 34.73 24.09 -20.40
C THR A 535 34.85 23.96 -21.92
N LEU A 536 33.81 24.35 -22.66
CA LEU A 536 33.81 24.39 -24.14
C LEU A 536 34.69 25.54 -24.69
N THR A 537 35.02 26.54 -23.87
CA THR A 537 35.85 27.70 -24.22
C THR A 537 37.14 27.65 -23.40
N PRO A 538 38.21 26.99 -23.90
CA PRO A 538 39.49 26.88 -23.18
C PRO A 538 40.18 28.24 -22.93
N GLU A 539 39.85 29.25 -23.71
CA GLU A 539 40.46 30.62 -23.62
C GLU A 539 39.89 31.44 -22.44
N SER A 540 38.68 31.09 -21.93
CA SER A 540 38.09 31.76 -20.78
C SER A 540 37.42 30.71 -19.88
N PRO A 541 38.20 29.93 -19.10
CA PRO A 541 37.64 28.86 -18.29
C PRO A 541 36.82 29.43 -17.14
N GLU A 542 35.59 28.92 -16.95
CA GLU A 542 34.70 29.33 -15.89
C GLU A 542 35.28 28.96 -14.51
N PRO A 543 35.30 29.88 -13.54
CA PRO A 543 35.73 29.58 -12.20
C PRO A 543 34.70 28.64 -11.54
N LEU A 544 35.17 27.58 -10.91
CA LEU A 544 34.31 26.66 -10.14
C LEU A 544 33.97 27.33 -8.81
N ALA A 545 32.72 27.15 -8.39
CA ALA A 545 32.27 27.46 -7.04
C ALA A 545 32.32 26.21 -6.12
N GLU A 546 32.16 26.40 -4.82
CA GLU A 546 31.92 25.28 -3.91
C GLU A 546 30.63 24.55 -4.33
N LEU A 547 30.68 23.25 -4.33
CA LEU A 547 29.52 22.44 -4.68
C LEU A 547 28.67 22.14 -3.46
N PRO A 548 27.36 22.46 -3.46
CA PRO A 548 26.48 22.16 -2.34
C PRO A 548 26.20 20.67 -2.20
N LEU A 549 25.83 20.25 -1.00
CA LEU A 549 25.21 18.96 -0.74
C LEU A 549 23.78 18.98 -1.29
N ILE A 550 23.33 17.90 -1.88
CA ILE A 550 21.97 17.78 -2.45
C ILE A 550 21.22 16.73 -1.64
N VAL A 551 20.02 17.08 -1.14
CA VAL A 551 19.13 16.15 -0.47
C VAL A 551 17.85 16.04 -1.29
N VAL A 552 17.57 14.82 -1.75
CA VAL A 552 16.32 14.47 -2.45
C VAL A 552 15.38 13.87 -1.46
N VAL A 553 14.20 14.46 -1.27
CA VAL A 553 13.15 13.95 -0.38
C VAL A 553 11.96 13.52 -1.22
N ILE A 554 11.55 12.27 -1.06
CA ILE A 554 10.38 11.68 -1.73
C ILE A 554 9.37 11.30 -0.65
N ASP A 555 8.21 11.96 -0.62
CA ASP A 555 7.19 11.71 0.40
C ASP A 555 6.47 10.36 0.20
N GLU A 556 6.22 9.96 -1.04
CA GLU A 556 5.54 8.69 -1.32
C GLU A 556 6.21 7.93 -2.47
N LEU A 557 7.12 7.04 -2.10
CA LEU A 557 7.84 6.20 -3.06
C LEU A 557 6.91 5.26 -3.82
N ALA A 558 5.83 4.79 -3.18
CA ALA A 558 4.90 3.87 -3.80
C ALA A 558 4.28 4.43 -5.09
N ASP A 559 3.96 5.73 -5.11
CA ASP A 559 3.34 6.34 -6.27
C ASP A 559 4.33 6.43 -7.45
N LEU A 560 5.61 6.66 -7.19
CA LEU A 560 6.68 6.60 -8.22
C LEU A 560 6.86 5.17 -8.76
N MET A 561 6.91 4.18 -7.86
CA MET A 561 7.10 2.79 -8.24
C MET A 561 5.93 2.25 -9.05
N MET A 562 4.71 2.69 -8.79
CA MET A 562 3.51 2.28 -9.53
C MET A 562 3.42 2.89 -10.94
N VAL A 563 3.90 4.12 -11.12
CA VAL A 563 3.80 4.85 -12.41
C VAL A 563 5.00 4.59 -13.31
N VAL A 564 6.22 4.64 -12.78
CA VAL A 564 7.46 4.52 -13.56
C VAL A 564 8.16 3.18 -13.37
N GLY A 565 7.96 2.52 -12.24
CA GLY A 565 8.40 1.15 -11.96
C GLY A 565 9.92 0.96 -11.94
N LYS A 566 10.41 -0.06 -12.65
CA LYS A 566 11.81 -0.49 -12.62
C LYS A 566 12.84 0.59 -12.91
N LYS A 567 12.52 1.57 -13.76
CA LYS A 567 13.45 2.66 -14.10
C LYS A 567 13.79 3.49 -12.86
N VAL A 568 12.80 3.81 -12.01
CA VAL A 568 13.02 4.53 -10.76
C VAL A 568 13.81 3.67 -9.77
N GLU A 569 13.49 2.40 -9.65
CA GLU A 569 14.23 1.47 -8.79
C GLU A 569 15.73 1.43 -9.14
N GLU A 570 16.06 1.32 -10.44
CA GLU A 570 17.43 1.33 -10.92
C GLU A 570 18.14 2.65 -10.64
N LEU A 571 17.47 3.80 -10.85
CA LEU A 571 18.05 5.13 -10.56
C LEU A 571 18.33 5.30 -9.06
N ILE A 572 17.38 4.93 -8.20
CA ILE A 572 17.54 4.96 -6.73
C ILE A 572 18.69 4.04 -6.30
N ALA A 573 18.75 2.82 -6.82
CA ALA A 573 19.82 1.89 -6.49
C ALA A 573 21.20 2.43 -6.91
N ARG A 574 21.30 3.01 -8.10
CA ARG A 574 22.54 3.62 -8.62
C ARG A 574 23.00 4.79 -7.77
N LEU A 575 22.09 5.67 -7.37
CA LEU A 575 22.37 6.77 -6.45
C LEU A 575 22.77 6.23 -5.08
N ALA A 576 22.02 5.30 -4.50
CA ALA A 576 22.30 4.77 -3.17
C ALA A 576 23.67 4.07 -3.07
N GLN A 577 24.13 3.44 -4.17
CA GLN A 577 25.45 2.80 -4.22
C GLN A 577 26.62 3.77 -4.28
N LYS A 578 26.46 4.90 -4.98
CA LYS A 578 27.59 5.74 -5.37
C LYS A 578 27.49 7.19 -4.90
N ALA A 579 26.30 7.75 -4.65
CA ALA A 579 26.11 9.18 -4.49
C ALA A 579 26.69 9.78 -3.19
N ARG A 580 26.99 8.95 -2.17
CA ARG A 580 27.55 9.42 -0.89
C ARG A 580 28.79 10.31 -1.08
N ALA A 581 29.76 9.87 -1.85
CA ALA A 581 31.01 10.61 -2.05
C ALA A 581 30.81 11.90 -2.87
N SER A 582 29.81 11.96 -3.74
CA SER A 582 29.42 13.15 -4.51
C SER A 582 28.55 14.12 -3.75
N GLY A 583 28.13 13.82 -2.52
CA GLY A 583 27.31 14.67 -1.65
C GLY A 583 25.84 14.74 -2.08
N ILE A 584 25.30 13.66 -2.64
CA ILE A 584 23.87 13.53 -2.97
C ILE A 584 23.25 12.48 -2.04
N HIS A 585 22.18 12.83 -1.37
CA HIS A 585 21.53 12.05 -0.32
C HIS A 585 20.05 11.86 -0.59
N LEU A 586 19.49 10.70 -0.20
CA LEU A 586 18.09 10.35 -0.42
C LEU A 586 17.36 10.17 0.89
N VAL A 587 16.19 10.78 1.02
CA VAL A 587 15.19 10.51 2.05
C VAL A 587 13.97 9.95 1.31
N LEU A 588 13.78 8.63 1.39
CA LEU A 588 12.70 7.93 0.70
C LEU A 588 11.62 7.57 1.70
N ALA A 589 10.43 8.12 1.52
CA ALA A 589 9.33 7.82 2.42
C ALA A 589 8.19 7.09 1.70
N THR A 590 7.43 6.28 2.46
CA THR A 590 6.23 5.60 1.94
C THR A 590 5.22 5.29 3.05
N GLN A 591 3.95 5.39 2.72
CA GLN A 591 2.84 4.92 3.56
C GLN A 591 2.40 3.49 3.22
N ARG A 592 2.99 2.90 2.17
CA ARG A 592 2.68 1.54 1.68
C ARG A 592 3.92 0.64 1.76
N PRO A 593 4.22 0.07 2.94
CA PRO A 593 5.40 -0.75 3.14
C PRO A 593 5.23 -2.17 2.56
N SER A 594 4.91 -2.27 1.27
CA SER A 594 4.83 -3.54 0.55
C SER A 594 6.17 -3.94 -0.06
N VAL A 595 6.34 -5.21 -0.38
CA VAL A 595 7.57 -5.75 -1.00
C VAL A 595 7.79 -5.17 -2.41
N ASP A 596 6.70 -4.80 -3.10
CA ASP A 596 6.77 -4.19 -4.43
C ASP A 596 7.28 -2.73 -4.39
N VAL A 597 7.16 -2.07 -3.25
CA VAL A 597 7.63 -0.70 -3.03
C VAL A 597 9.02 -0.70 -2.38
N ILE A 598 9.16 -1.47 -1.30
CA ILE A 598 10.44 -1.62 -0.58
C ILE A 598 11.10 -2.93 -1.06
N THR A 599 11.63 -2.88 -2.26
CA THR A 599 12.23 -4.04 -2.91
C THR A 599 13.54 -4.48 -2.26
N GLY A 600 13.97 -5.71 -2.56
CA GLY A 600 15.26 -6.20 -2.10
C GLY A 600 16.44 -5.34 -2.56
N LEU A 601 16.35 -4.76 -3.76
CA LEU A 601 17.38 -3.89 -4.33
C LEU A 601 17.48 -2.56 -3.55
N ILE A 602 16.37 -1.95 -3.20
CA ILE A 602 16.32 -0.74 -2.36
C ILE A 602 16.89 -1.04 -0.98
N LYS A 603 16.45 -2.13 -0.33
CA LYS A 603 16.91 -2.52 1.02
C LYS A 603 18.40 -2.80 1.09
N ALA A 604 18.97 -3.44 0.07
CA ALA A 604 20.40 -3.77 0.02
C ALA A 604 21.28 -2.51 -0.06
N ASN A 605 20.77 -1.40 -0.62
CA ASN A 605 21.54 -0.19 -0.86
C ASN A 605 21.23 0.95 0.14
N ILE A 606 20.09 0.85 0.86
CA ILE A 606 19.69 1.82 1.89
C ILE A 606 19.62 1.11 3.25
N PRO A 607 20.73 1.06 3.99
CA PRO A 607 20.80 0.32 5.24
C PRO A 607 20.14 1.06 6.42
N THR A 608 19.97 2.38 6.33
CA THR A 608 19.34 3.19 7.38
C THR A 608 17.83 3.16 7.21
N ARG A 609 17.12 2.79 8.26
CA ARG A 609 15.68 2.61 8.20
C ARG A 609 14.99 3.25 9.41
N VAL A 610 13.86 3.87 9.15
CA VAL A 610 12.97 4.44 10.14
C VAL A 610 11.60 3.83 9.91
N ALA A 611 11.11 3.05 10.87
CA ALA A 611 9.77 2.49 10.84
C ALA A 611 8.89 3.17 11.90
N PHE A 612 7.86 3.83 11.44
CA PHE A 612 6.73 4.25 12.26
C PHE A 612 5.76 3.10 12.47
N GLN A 613 4.66 3.35 13.18
CA GLN A 613 3.63 2.35 13.39
C GLN A 613 3.11 1.79 12.06
N VAL A 614 2.99 0.46 11.98
CA VAL A 614 2.43 -0.28 10.85
C VAL A 614 1.31 -1.20 11.30
N SER A 615 0.50 -1.66 10.34
CA SER A 615 -0.69 -2.46 10.64
C SER A 615 -0.38 -3.92 10.95
N SER A 616 0.70 -4.47 10.39
CA SER A 616 1.02 -5.89 10.49
C SER A 616 2.49 -6.17 10.80
N LYS A 617 2.75 -7.38 11.33
CA LYS A 617 4.12 -7.91 11.50
C LYS A 617 4.86 -8.08 10.17
N ILE A 618 4.12 -8.31 9.08
CA ILE A 618 4.68 -8.46 7.74
C ILE A 618 5.24 -7.11 7.27
N ASP A 619 4.50 -6.03 7.46
CA ASP A 619 4.94 -4.68 7.11
C ASP A 619 6.19 -4.29 7.89
N SER A 620 6.24 -4.60 9.20
CA SER A 620 7.43 -4.39 10.01
C SER A 620 8.65 -5.12 9.46
N ARG A 621 8.49 -6.40 9.07
CA ARG A 621 9.57 -7.17 8.44
C ARG A 621 9.97 -6.62 7.09
N THR A 622 9.03 -6.10 6.31
CA THR A 622 9.34 -5.49 5.02
C THR A 622 10.26 -4.28 5.19
N ILE A 623 10.07 -3.49 6.25
CA ILE A 623 10.89 -2.29 6.52
C ILE A 623 12.20 -2.67 7.24
N LEU A 624 12.12 -3.33 8.39
CA LEU A 624 13.21 -3.52 9.35
C LEU A 624 13.87 -4.90 9.28
N ASP A 625 13.38 -5.82 8.44
CA ASP A 625 13.70 -7.25 8.42
C ASP A 625 13.34 -7.98 9.74
N GLN A 626 12.68 -7.30 10.68
CA GLN A 626 12.23 -7.82 11.96
C GLN A 626 10.87 -7.26 12.39
N MET A 627 10.23 -7.91 13.35
CA MET A 627 8.97 -7.47 13.95
C MET A 627 9.22 -6.34 14.95
N GLY A 628 8.16 -5.59 15.31
CA GLY A 628 8.18 -4.60 16.39
C GLY A 628 7.52 -3.27 16.04
N ALA A 629 7.51 -2.86 14.76
CA ALA A 629 6.85 -1.61 14.36
C ALA A 629 5.32 -1.67 14.47
N GLU A 630 4.72 -2.88 14.43
CA GLU A 630 3.29 -3.09 14.67
C GLU A 630 2.86 -2.85 16.12
N THR A 631 3.81 -2.79 17.06
CA THR A 631 3.54 -2.55 18.48
C THR A 631 3.75 -1.09 18.90
N LEU A 632 4.16 -0.24 17.97
CA LEU A 632 4.36 1.19 18.20
C LEU A 632 3.03 1.91 18.46
N LEU A 633 3.12 3.08 19.09
CA LEU A 633 1.97 3.82 19.59
C LEU A 633 1.37 4.78 18.57
N GLY A 634 2.04 4.99 17.42
CA GLY A 634 1.70 6.07 16.48
C GLY A 634 2.15 7.45 16.98
N GLN A 635 1.70 8.50 16.30
CA GLN A 635 1.98 9.89 16.65
C GLN A 635 3.48 10.20 16.86
N GLY A 636 4.32 9.71 15.95
CA GLY A 636 5.76 9.95 15.99
C GLY A 636 6.59 8.87 16.70
N ASP A 637 5.97 7.87 17.32
CA ASP A 637 6.70 6.73 17.90
C ASP A 637 7.29 5.87 16.77
N MET A 638 8.60 5.70 16.76
CA MET A 638 9.33 5.06 15.67
C MET A 638 10.45 4.14 16.15
N LEU A 639 10.83 3.23 15.28
CA LEU A 639 12.04 2.41 15.37
C LEU A 639 13.07 2.90 14.36
N TYR A 640 14.19 3.38 14.85
CA TYR A 640 15.33 3.82 14.03
C TYR A 640 16.41 2.77 14.01
N GLN A 641 16.79 2.33 12.85
CA GLN A 641 17.89 1.39 12.61
C GLN A 641 19.04 2.13 11.91
N PRO A 642 20.08 2.52 12.65
CA PRO A 642 21.27 3.12 12.06
C PRO A 642 22.04 2.10 11.21
N PRO A 643 22.88 2.56 10.27
CA PRO A 643 23.65 1.67 9.40
C PRO A 643 24.62 0.82 10.23
N GLY A 644 24.69 -0.47 9.90
CA GLY A 644 25.60 -1.41 10.56
C GLY A 644 25.13 -1.98 11.90
N THR A 645 23.89 -1.71 12.30
CA THR A 645 23.27 -2.30 13.50
C THR A 645 22.12 -3.21 13.14
N SER A 646 21.96 -4.32 13.87
CA SER A 646 20.82 -5.23 13.72
C SER A 646 19.61 -4.77 14.54
N ASP A 647 19.86 -4.16 15.69
CA ASP A 647 18.81 -3.82 16.65
C ASP A 647 18.33 -2.38 16.47
N PRO A 648 17.04 -2.16 16.17
CA PRO A 648 16.49 -0.83 16.05
C PRO A 648 16.30 -0.18 17.40
N GLN A 649 16.66 1.09 17.48
CA GLN A 649 16.46 1.94 18.63
C GLN A 649 15.06 2.58 18.59
N ARG A 650 14.30 2.51 19.68
CA ARG A 650 13.03 3.22 19.79
C ARG A 650 13.28 4.71 20.08
N ILE A 651 12.66 5.56 19.27
CA ILE A 651 12.74 7.02 19.38
C ILE A 651 11.32 7.58 19.31
N HIS A 652 11.07 8.59 20.13
CA HIS A 652 9.85 9.39 20.03
C HIS A 652 10.16 10.62 19.19
N GLY A 653 9.57 10.64 17.97
CA GLY A 653 9.87 11.63 16.94
C GLY A 653 9.58 13.06 17.38
N ALA A 654 10.39 13.98 16.87
CA ALA A 654 10.19 15.39 17.09
C ALA A 654 8.90 15.86 16.40
N PHE A 655 8.06 16.57 17.14
CA PHE A 655 6.82 17.16 16.67
C PHE A 655 7.05 18.59 16.22
N VAL A 656 6.46 18.94 15.09
CA VAL A 656 6.35 20.30 14.56
C VAL A 656 4.95 20.47 13.98
N ALA A 657 4.29 21.57 14.32
CA ALA A 657 2.96 21.88 13.79
C ALA A 657 3.07 22.53 12.41
N ASP A 658 2.03 22.38 11.56
CA ASP A 658 2.01 22.95 10.21
C ASP A 658 2.18 24.46 10.21
N GLN A 659 1.63 25.15 11.23
CA GLN A 659 1.80 26.60 11.41
C GLN A 659 3.26 27.01 11.65
N GLU A 660 4.05 26.18 12.32
CA GLU A 660 5.48 26.42 12.54
C GLU A 660 6.25 26.28 11.23
N VAL A 661 5.92 25.25 10.44
CA VAL A 661 6.49 25.03 9.10
C VAL A 661 6.24 26.26 8.23
N HIS A 662 5.00 26.76 8.20
CA HIS A 662 4.63 27.96 7.41
C HIS A 662 5.43 29.19 7.85
N ARG A 663 5.56 29.45 9.15
CA ARG A 663 6.34 30.59 9.67
C ARG A 663 7.82 30.54 9.25
N VAL A 664 8.41 29.35 9.31
CA VAL A 664 9.81 29.15 8.89
C VAL A 664 9.96 29.34 7.39
N VAL A 665 9.05 28.78 6.61
CA VAL A 665 9.06 28.92 5.14
C VAL A 665 8.88 30.38 4.70
N GLU A 666 7.95 31.11 5.30
CA GLU A 666 7.74 32.55 5.01
C GLU A 666 9.00 33.36 5.36
N HIS A 667 9.64 33.06 6.48
CA HIS A 667 10.90 33.69 6.84
C HIS A 667 11.99 33.41 5.81
N LEU A 668 12.15 32.16 5.37
CA LEU A 668 13.17 31.79 4.36
C LEU A 668 12.90 32.45 3.00
N LYS A 669 11.63 32.56 2.59
CA LYS A 669 11.25 33.30 1.36
C LYS A 669 11.59 34.80 1.44
N SER A 670 11.50 35.38 2.64
CA SER A 670 11.91 36.79 2.83
C SER A 670 13.41 37.03 2.73
N LEU A 671 14.24 36.00 2.89
CA LEU A 671 15.70 36.09 2.79
C LEU A 671 16.25 36.02 1.34
N GLY A 672 15.46 35.43 0.43
CA GLY A 672 15.89 35.34 -0.99
C GLY A 672 14.97 34.47 -1.84
N GLU A 673 15.12 34.58 -3.14
CA GLU A 673 14.42 33.79 -4.12
C GLU A 673 15.18 32.47 -4.42
N PRO A 674 14.48 31.40 -4.83
CA PRO A 674 15.12 30.16 -5.22
C PRO A 674 15.89 30.34 -6.55
N ASN A 675 17.08 29.79 -6.60
CA ASN A 675 17.85 29.68 -7.83
C ASN A 675 17.64 28.28 -8.43
N TYR A 676 16.59 28.16 -9.25
CA TYR A 676 16.25 26.89 -9.91
C TYR A 676 17.25 26.57 -11.03
N ILE A 677 17.61 25.31 -11.18
CA ILE A 677 18.43 24.81 -12.29
C ILE A 677 17.50 24.36 -13.40
N GLU A 678 17.59 24.97 -14.56
CA GLU A 678 16.87 24.54 -15.76
C GLU A 678 17.26 23.10 -16.16
N GLY A 679 16.34 22.33 -16.71
CA GLY A 679 16.61 20.98 -17.18
C GLY A 679 16.50 19.85 -16.13
N ILE A 680 16.30 20.14 -14.85
CA ILE A 680 16.10 19.07 -13.83
C ILE A 680 14.83 18.25 -14.10
N LEU A 681 13.75 18.89 -14.52
CA LEU A 681 12.43 18.31 -14.69
C LEU A 681 12.15 17.85 -16.12
N THR A 682 12.96 18.29 -17.09
CA THR A 682 12.82 17.95 -18.51
C THR A 682 13.72 16.76 -18.87
N ASN A 683 13.26 15.90 -19.77
CA ASN A 683 14.14 14.86 -20.35
C ASN A 683 15.11 15.52 -21.33
N ALA A 684 16.39 15.28 -21.19
CA ALA A 684 17.38 15.64 -22.22
C ALA A 684 17.06 15.03 -23.61
N THR A 685 16.13 14.08 -23.68
CA THR A 685 15.60 13.46 -24.92
C THR A 685 14.37 14.20 -25.46
N GLU A 686 13.69 15.04 -24.70
CA GLU A 686 12.53 15.82 -25.15
C GLU A 686 12.92 17.24 -25.61
N GLU A 687 14.01 17.81 -25.08
CA GLU A 687 14.57 19.05 -25.60
C GLU A 687 15.11 18.94 -27.04
N SER A 688 15.38 17.70 -27.48
CA SER A 688 15.68 17.43 -28.89
C SER A 688 14.46 17.22 -29.79
N GLY A 689 13.23 17.30 -29.20
CA GLY A 689 11.96 17.00 -29.88
C GLY A 689 11.00 18.17 -30.07
N GLU A 690 11.10 19.27 -29.29
CA GLU A 690 10.15 20.40 -29.34
C GLU A 690 10.75 21.77 -29.67
N ALA A 691 12.05 21.90 -29.90
CA ALA A 691 12.62 23.09 -30.52
C ALA A 691 12.51 23.00 -32.05
N GLY A 692 11.27 22.93 -32.51
CA GLY A 692 10.92 23.18 -33.89
C GLY A 692 10.89 24.68 -34.17
N GLY A 693 12.01 25.24 -34.53
CA GLY A 693 12.02 26.58 -35.13
C GLY A 693 13.11 27.51 -34.60
N VAL A 694 14.31 27.37 -35.06
CA VAL A 694 15.16 28.41 -35.71
C VAL A 694 16.45 27.75 -36.17
N GLU A 695 16.83 28.06 -37.39
CA GLU A 695 17.96 27.61 -38.15
C GLU A 695 19.29 27.71 -37.37
N GLY A 696 20.01 26.59 -37.35
CA GLY A 696 21.40 26.53 -36.92
C GLY A 696 22.07 25.30 -37.54
N ALA A 697 22.83 25.48 -38.57
CA ALA A 697 23.56 24.47 -39.35
C ALA A 697 24.45 23.57 -38.47
N GLY A 698 24.37 22.24 -38.66
CA GLY A 698 25.55 21.40 -38.69
C GLY A 698 25.77 20.45 -37.53
N GLU A 699 25.30 19.26 -37.65
CA GLU A 699 26.11 18.03 -37.59
C GLU A 699 25.25 16.92 -38.16
N THR A 700 25.42 16.64 -39.44
CA THR A 700 24.85 15.48 -40.12
C THR A 700 25.30 14.22 -39.40
N ASP A 701 24.34 13.31 -39.10
CA ASP A 701 24.65 11.98 -38.52
C ASP A 701 25.82 11.35 -39.31
N PRO A 702 26.89 10.89 -38.66
CA PRO A 702 28.06 10.31 -39.33
C PRO A 702 27.73 9.19 -40.34
N LEU A 703 26.55 8.57 -40.22
CA LEU A 703 26.08 7.53 -41.13
C LEU A 703 25.14 8.05 -42.23
N TYR A 704 24.93 9.38 -42.33
CA TYR A 704 24.03 9.97 -43.33
C TYR A 704 24.49 9.69 -44.75
N ASP A 705 25.75 9.90 -45.06
CA ASP A 705 26.32 9.68 -46.39
C ASP A 705 26.27 8.18 -46.79
N GLU A 706 26.55 7.30 -45.85
CA GLU A 706 26.40 5.84 -46.08
C GLU A 706 24.95 5.45 -46.32
N ALA A 707 24.00 6.01 -45.57
CA ALA A 707 22.58 5.78 -45.76
C ALA A 707 22.11 6.30 -47.15
N VAL A 708 22.54 7.48 -47.55
CA VAL A 708 22.27 8.05 -48.89
C VAL A 708 22.82 7.12 -49.97
N ALA A 709 24.06 6.65 -49.86
CA ALA A 709 24.67 5.71 -50.82
C ALA A 709 23.85 4.42 -50.94
N ILE A 710 23.33 3.87 -49.85
CA ILE A 710 22.48 2.69 -49.83
C ILE A 710 21.14 2.94 -50.54
N VAL A 711 20.48 4.06 -50.27
CA VAL A 711 19.20 4.45 -50.86
C VAL A 711 19.37 4.68 -52.36
N LEU A 712 20.42 5.35 -52.81
CA LEU A 712 20.71 5.57 -54.23
C LEU A 712 21.01 4.26 -54.96
N LYS A 713 21.85 3.40 -54.34
CA LYS A 713 22.22 2.09 -54.91
C LYS A 713 21.03 1.11 -55.02
N THR A 714 20.19 1.10 -54.02
CA THR A 714 19.05 0.18 -53.98
C THR A 714 17.80 0.73 -54.68
N ARG A 715 17.78 2.05 -54.95
CA ARG A 715 16.61 2.78 -55.46
C ARG A 715 15.34 2.56 -54.65
N ARG A 716 15.51 2.33 -53.36
CA ARG A 716 14.42 2.14 -52.42
C ARG A 716 14.62 2.96 -51.16
N ALA A 717 13.79 3.97 -50.97
CA ALA A 717 13.76 4.82 -49.79
C ALA A 717 12.94 4.13 -48.67
N SER A 718 13.46 3.02 -48.14
CA SER A 718 12.80 2.21 -47.11
C SER A 718 13.60 2.22 -45.81
N ILE A 719 12.95 2.62 -44.71
CA ILE A 719 13.51 2.61 -43.35
C ILE A 719 14.10 1.23 -43.01
N SER A 720 13.36 0.15 -43.34
CA SER A 720 13.80 -1.22 -43.10
C SER A 720 15.01 -1.66 -43.92
N ALA A 721 15.23 -1.04 -45.11
CA ALA A 721 16.41 -1.31 -45.91
C ALA A 721 17.66 -0.65 -45.32
N VAL A 722 17.57 0.63 -44.92
CA VAL A 722 18.64 1.36 -44.23
C VAL A 722 18.98 0.71 -42.89
N GLN A 723 17.97 0.34 -42.13
CA GLN A 723 18.16 -0.35 -40.84
C GLN A 723 18.99 -1.65 -40.99
N ARG A 724 18.66 -2.48 -41.98
CA ARG A 724 19.34 -3.76 -42.19
C ARG A 724 20.74 -3.64 -42.70
N HIS A 725 20.99 -2.68 -43.61
CA HIS A 725 22.32 -2.48 -44.19
C HIS A 725 23.30 -1.86 -43.20
N LEU A 726 22.85 -0.84 -42.44
CA LEU A 726 23.70 -0.13 -41.50
C LEU A 726 23.68 -0.76 -40.10
N ARG A 727 22.79 -1.79 -39.84
CA ARG A 727 22.61 -2.47 -38.54
C ARG A 727 22.31 -1.48 -37.40
N ILE A 728 21.47 -0.49 -37.65
CA ILE A 728 21.08 0.57 -36.70
C ILE A 728 19.63 0.36 -36.22
N GLY A 729 19.24 1.07 -35.14
CA GLY A 729 17.87 1.03 -34.66
C GLY A 729 16.88 1.70 -35.61
N TYR A 730 15.60 1.26 -35.57
CA TYR A 730 14.52 1.76 -36.44
C TYR A 730 14.40 3.29 -36.40
N ASN A 731 14.41 3.90 -35.20
CA ASN A 731 14.26 5.35 -35.03
C ASN A 731 15.40 6.14 -35.67
N ARG A 732 16.65 5.63 -35.65
CA ARG A 732 17.79 6.26 -36.27
C ARG A 732 17.70 6.14 -37.81
N ALA A 733 17.28 4.98 -38.32
CA ALA A 733 17.05 4.79 -39.74
C ALA A 733 15.88 5.67 -40.27
N ALA A 734 14.85 5.88 -39.47
CA ALA A 734 13.73 6.77 -39.80
C ALA A 734 14.19 8.22 -39.93
N ARG A 735 14.98 8.73 -38.98
CA ARG A 735 15.56 10.10 -39.05
C ARG A 735 16.43 10.31 -40.28
N LEU A 736 17.30 9.37 -40.59
CA LEU A 736 18.13 9.45 -41.81
C LEU A 736 17.28 9.53 -43.07
N ILE A 737 16.19 8.81 -43.19
CA ILE A 737 15.25 8.89 -44.31
C ILE A 737 14.49 10.23 -44.31
N GLU A 738 14.09 10.75 -43.16
CA GLU A 738 13.46 12.08 -43.05
C GLU A 738 14.41 13.23 -43.38
N GLU A 739 15.68 13.11 -43.03
CA GLU A 739 16.71 14.06 -43.45
C GLU A 739 16.91 14.03 -44.96
N MET A 740 16.90 12.84 -45.61
CA MET A 740 16.94 12.71 -47.06
C MET A 740 15.67 13.30 -47.73
N GLU A 741 14.51 13.20 -47.06
CA GLU A 741 13.26 13.84 -47.53
C GLU A 741 13.38 15.37 -47.48
N ARG A 742 13.91 15.93 -46.38
CA ARG A 742 14.17 17.38 -46.25
C ARG A 742 15.21 17.86 -47.22
N ALA A 743 16.22 17.06 -47.50
CA ALA A 743 17.25 17.36 -48.51
C ALA A 743 16.77 17.19 -49.96
N GLY A 744 15.50 16.74 -50.17
CA GLY A 744 14.94 16.55 -51.51
C GLY A 744 15.50 15.34 -52.29
N LEU A 745 16.16 14.41 -51.60
CA LEU A 745 16.69 13.18 -52.21
C LEU A 745 15.61 12.08 -52.36
N VAL A 746 14.62 12.13 -51.51
CA VAL A 746 13.47 11.24 -51.54
C VAL A 746 12.15 12.01 -51.42
N SER A 747 11.06 11.45 -51.99
CA SER A 747 9.73 12.07 -51.92
C SER A 747 9.12 11.95 -50.52
N ALA A 748 8.12 12.80 -50.23
CA ALA A 748 7.24 12.59 -49.07
C ALA A 748 6.55 11.22 -49.14
N MET A 749 6.16 10.70 -47.98
CA MET A 749 5.51 9.40 -47.87
C MET A 749 4.16 9.40 -48.61
N GLN A 750 4.00 8.57 -49.64
CA GLN A 750 2.78 8.43 -50.38
C GLN A 750 1.70 7.64 -49.62
N SER A 751 0.47 7.72 -50.03
CA SER A 751 -0.67 7.02 -49.41
C SER A 751 -0.53 5.49 -49.37
N ASN A 752 0.36 4.90 -50.15
CA ASN A 752 0.72 3.49 -50.16
C ASN A 752 1.86 3.13 -49.18
N GLY A 753 2.36 4.10 -48.39
CA GLY A 753 3.48 3.93 -47.43
C GLY A 753 4.88 3.90 -48.07
N ASN A 754 5.02 4.13 -49.37
CA ASN A 754 6.30 4.14 -50.08
C ASN A 754 6.79 5.58 -50.31
N ARG A 755 8.14 5.74 -50.43
CA ARG A 755 8.81 6.96 -50.86
C ARG A 755 9.60 6.69 -52.13
N GLU A 756 9.60 7.62 -53.05
CA GLU A 756 10.35 7.54 -54.32
C GLU A 756 11.70 8.28 -54.18
N VAL A 757 12.74 7.77 -54.83
CA VAL A 757 14.06 8.39 -54.85
C VAL A 757 14.07 9.39 -56.02
N LEU A 758 14.20 10.69 -55.69
CA LEU A 758 14.14 11.81 -56.60
C LEU A 758 15.51 12.15 -57.23
N ALA A 759 16.62 11.67 -56.63
CA ALA A 759 17.96 11.94 -57.13
C ALA A 759 18.21 11.32 -58.51
N PRO A 760 18.85 12.06 -59.44
CA PRO A 760 19.14 11.59 -60.80
C PRO A 760 20.09 10.38 -60.78
N ASN A 761 19.97 9.52 -61.86
CA ASN A 761 20.92 8.42 -62.06
C ASN A 761 22.26 9.02 -62.50
N ASN A 762 23.26 8.93 -61.66
CA ASN A 762 24.67 9.03 -62.10
C ASN A 762 25.09 7.59 -62.46
N GLU A 763 24.99 7.22 -63.76
CA GLU A 763 25.74 6.09 -64.34
C GLU A 763 27.22 6.47 -64.39
#